data_16b386c4be432df9c2821f717a8cca71
#
_entry.id   16b386c4be432df9c2821f717a8cca71
#
_cell.length_a   1.000
_cell.length_b   1.000
_cell.length_c   1.000
_cell.angle_alpha   90.00
_cell.angle_beta   90.00
_cell.angle_gamma   90.00
#
_symmetry.space_group_name_H-M   'P 1'
#
loop_
_entity.id
_entity.type
_entity.pdbx_description
1 polymer ?
#
loop_
_entity_poly.entity_id
_entity_poly.type
_entity_poly.pdbx_seq_one_letter_code
_entity_poly.pdbx_strand_id
1 'polypeptide(L)'
;MERECAELLPSVCAVLADSKESVPDDTCLEKLLDWFRELTGKVPGLSLLQQNPCLTDLISSVHKLSDPDPSILSFISRLAGLLAASEDAFYCLEQQSILTELFGNRELTETDATVRCGWIHGLLSMLQHWPAMKFILKHELIAVILKLQRDSSLFVASAANQLLAHILTFPKHQEASPGSMYSEWTERVKEIARHVEDSLESGIPQHVQQSLKLVTLALGNCQPVVMEILWQKVGGPMESLLEKDPTNMAQRLMELLLTASRTPLFNSADSKIVTVMSLMLCSLTPTLAIPLASGILKLENCPESLRIKAQKVVLHPMDCILNTTDQQPQNAGLLDEFVCKESVIEDQLSRKASCISLLCLSLSHAGELADVPSVSVELTSGSLFNSVLAVLQLCIGVAVPTTPAYICRHLIGCVRVQRFAVDTLGSLSKQTGSTDFVEQVFNILLEYLINPDTESSMYFGLYYFCVSSDSHFICSDLFPVLKKRLCDVRWEVRDSALEFLTQLTLNFQGKTEFPPILLSSGILKLLLDLLSDSESYVRASAVTALGQTAYITNNNEENLNSESGTSVQEDVASRLVDILAQDTEGFPRRAVVKVFADWLKQRSRLTIQNFEESAASVLKYGSNDLDWEVKIHSLEMAEVYINQTLSKSVSACPYAVVQSTNSKNETLTESLQKLFNLKIFEVLLAGLYDCDRPVAQKACTILISLKQVILEDREALNLKGLTWAPDILSKCFSKHSKMAVCGGTNSSLQAGGDLVEILSILDLETMQQALERSSDYIENSPRSLLQDILAATETTEDNAIDCY
;
A
#
# COMPACT_ATOMS: atom_id res chain seq x y z
N MET A 1 -31.08 5.49 8.04
CA MET A 1 -31.01 4.40 9.04
C MET A 1 -31.96 3.29 8.61
N GLU A 2 -31.52 2.04 8.65
CA GLU A 2 -32.40 0.90 8.35
C GLU A 2 -33.52 0.81 9.40
N ARG A 3 -34.71 0.39 8.96
CA ARG A 3 -35.90 0.39 9.83
C ARG A 3 -35.67 -0.46 11.10
N GLU A 4 -35.06 -1.61 10.95
CA GLU A 4 -34.78 -2.54 12.05
C GLU A 4 -33.82 -1.96 13.09
N CYS A 5 -32.79 -1.21 12.66
CA CYS A 5 -31.90 -0.50 13.58
C CYS A 5 -32.59 0.66 14.30
N ALA A 6 -33.51 1.37 13.61
CA ALA A 6 -34.29 2.44 14.22
C ALA A 6 -35.25 1.94 15.31
N GLU A 7 -35.75 0.70 15.17
CA GLU A 7 -36.62 0.05 16.19
C GLU A 7 -35.83 -0.40 17.44
N LEU A 8 -34.53 -0.81 17.27
CA LEU A 8 -33.68 -1.26 18.40
C LEU A 8 -32.98 -0.11 19.14
N LEU A 9 -32.68 0.99 18.44
CA LEU A 9 -31.87 2.08 18.97
C LEU A 9 -32.43 2.69 20.29
N PRO A 10 -33.75 2.91 20.49
CA PRO A 10 -34.26 3.43 21.76
C PRO A 10 -33.95 2.52 22.96
N SER A 11 -33.99 1.20 22.76
CA SER A 11 -33.68 0.22 23.82
C SER A 11 -32.19 0.25 24.16
N VAL A 12 -31.32 0.34 23.16
CA VAL A 12 -29.88 0.50 23.37
C VAL A 12 -29.57 1.82 24.11
N CYS A 13 -30.19 2.91 23.71
CA CYS A 13 -30.05 4.20 24.43
C CYS A 13 -30.48 4.10 25.88
N ALA A 14 -31.57 3.36 26.19
CA ALA A 14 -32.04 3.16 27.57
C ALA A 14 -31.02 2.36 28.40
N VAL A 15 -30.41 1.32 27.81
CA VAL A 15 -29.37 0.52 28.47
C VAL A 15 -28.13 1.38 28.76
N LEU A 16 -27.65 2.12 27.78
CA LEU A 16 -26.48 3.00 27.96
C LEU A 16 -26.72 4.15 28.94
N ALA A 17 -27.97 4.53 29.18
CA ALA A 17 -28.35 5.55 30.15
C ALA A 17 -28.54 5.01 31.60
N ASP A 18 -28.57 3.69 31.78
CA ASP A 18 -28.77 3.08 33.12
C ASP A 18 -27.40 2.85 33.77
N SER A 19 -27.17 3.52 34.89
CA SER A 19 -25.93 3.38 35.67
C SER A 19 -25.75 2.00 36.33
N LYS A 20 -26.76 1.14 36.30
CA LYS A 20 -26.71 -0.21 36.88
C LYS A 20 -26.26 -1.25 35.90
N GLU A 21 -26.34 -0.95 34.62
CA GLU A 21 -25.93 -1.83 33.54
C GLU A 21 -24.50 -1.49 33.15
N SER A 22 -23.62 -2.46 33.18
CA SER A 22 -22.26 -2.29 32.69
C SER A 22 -22.17 -2.65 31.20
N VAL A 23 -21.59 -1.79 30.40
CA VAL A 23 -21.25 -2.15 29.02
C VAL A 23 -20.02 -3.08 29.08
N PRO A 24 -20.11 -4.33 28.60
CA PRO A 24 -19.09 -5.34 28.83
C PRO A 24 -17.77 -5.05 28.10
N ASP A 25 -17.79 -4.25 27.04
CA ASP A 25 -16.62 -3.98 26.20
C ASP A 25 -16.69 -2.61 25.53
N ASP A 26 -15.65 -1.80 25.72
CA ASP A 26 -15.46 -0.50 25.06
C ASP A 26 -15.46 -0.61 23.53
N THR A 27 -15.12 -1.79 22.98
CA THR A 27 -15.15 -2.07 21.54
C THR A 27 -16.54 -1.87 20.94
N CYS A 28 -17.60 -2.21 21.68
CA CYS A 28 -18.97 -2.00 21.24
C CYS A 28 -19.29 -0.52 21.07
N LEU A 29 -18.81 0.32 21.98
CA LEU A 29 -19.00 1.79 21.92
C LEU A 29 -18.24 2.40 20.74
N GLU A 30 -17.01 1.93 20.45
CA GLU A 30 -16.22 2.38 19.30
C GLU A 30 -16.91 1.99 17.98
N LYS A 31 -17.37 0.74 17.85
CA LYS A 31 -18.14 0.29 16.68
C LYS A 31 -19.44 1.08 16.50
N LEU A 32 -20.11 1.43 17.59
CA LEU A 32 -21.32 2.24 17.57
C LEU A 32 -21.03 3.67 17.08
N LEU A 33 -19.92 4.28 17.50
CA LEU A 33 -19.48 5.58 17.01
C LEU A 33 -19.11 5.54 15.52
N ASP A 34 -18.45 4.49 15.07
CA ASP A 34 -18.10 4.32 13.65
C ASP A 34 -19.37 4.19 12.79
N TRP A 35 -20.36 3.46 13.26
CA TRP A 35 -21.65 3.40 12.60
C TRP A 35 -22.34 4.78 12.52
N PHE A 36 -22.35 5.55 13.62
CA PHE A 36 -22.90 6.92 13.59
C PHE A 36 -22.08 7.83 12.65
N ARG A 37 -20.76 7.65 12.55
CA ARG A 37 -19.92 8.40 11.60
C ARG A 37 -20.31 8.10 10.15
N GLU A 38 -20.57 6.84 9.83
CA GLU A 38 -21.11 6.46 8.51
C GLU A 38 -22.48 7.07 8.25
N LEU A 39 -23.37 7.04 9.25
CA LEU A 39 -24.71 7.59 9.12
C LEU A 39 -24.67 9.12 8.90
N THR A 40 -23.87 9.86 9.66
CA THR A 40 -23.74 11.32 9.50
C THR A 40 -23.09 11.71 8.19
N GLY A 41 -22.29 10.83 7.57
CA GLY A 41 -21.78 11.00 6.21
C GLY A 41 -22.85 10.83 5.11
N LYS A 42 -23.91 10.09 5.38
CA LYS A 42 -25.00 9.80 4.42
C LYS A 42 -26.27 10.64 4.65
N VAL A 43 -26.55 11.00 5.91
CA VAL A 43 -27.78 11.69 6.34
C VAL A 43 -27.39 12.89 7.19
N PRO A 44 -27.98 14.09 6.96
CA PRO A 44 -27.73 15.26 7.80
C PRO A 44 -28.01 14.98 9.27
N GLY A 45 -27.14 15.47 10.17
CA GLY A 45 -27.24 15.24 11.62
C GLY A 45 -28.56 15.68 12.21
N LEU A 46 -29.15 16.78 11.70
CA LEU A 46 -30.47 17.25 12.13
C LEU A 46 -31.58 16.22 11.85
N SER A 47 -31.57 15.58 10.68
CA SER A 47 -32.53 14.55 10.32
C SER A 47 -32.39 13.31 11.22
N LEU A 48 -31.14 12.96 11.59
CA LEU A 48 -30.92 11.87 12.56
C LEU A 48 -31.50 12.18 13.94
N LEU A 49 -31.30 13.40 14.44
CA LEU A 49 -31.85 13.85 15.73
C LEU A 49 -33.37 13.88 15.74
N GLN A 50 -34.00 14.38 14.66
CA GLN A 50 -35.44 14.47 14.54
C GLN A 50 -36.11 13.09 14.43
N GLN A 51 -35.49 12.15 13.74
CA GLN A 51 -35.99 10.79 13.57
C GLN A 51 -35.75 9.91 14.82
N ASN A 52 -34.74 10.24 15.62
CA ASN A 52 -34.30 9.45 16.78
C ASN A 52 -34.13 10.35 18.04
N PRO A 53 -35.21 10.82 18.66
CA PRO A 53 -35.11 11.66 19.87
C PRO A 53 -34.39 10.99 21.04
N CYS A 54 -34.34 9.64 21.06
CA CYS A 54 -33.63 8.87 22.07
C CYS A 54 -32.13 9.21 22.16
N LEU A 55 -31.53 9.73 21.09
CA LEU A 55 -30.12 10.17 21.10
C LEU A 55 -29.91 11.41 21.97
N THR A 56 -30.81 12.41 21.90
CA THR A 56 -30.77 13.59 22.77
C THR A 56 -31.10 13.25 24.22
N ASP A 57 -32.03 12.33 24.43
CA ASP A 57 -32.43 11.84 25.77
C ASP A 57 -31.24 11.07 26.39
N LEU A 58 -30.56 10.21 25.67
CA LEU A 58 -29.36 9.50 26.10
C LEU A 58 -28.28 10.49 26.59
N ILE A 59 -27.90 11.43 25.71
CA ILE A 59 -26.85 12.41 26.03
C ILE A 59 -27.21 13.20 27.30
N SER A 60 -28.44 13.67 27.42
CA SER A 60 -28.90 14.45 28.56
C SER A 60 -29.05 13.62 29.86
N SER A 61 -29.44 12.36 29.73
CA SER A 61 -29.62 11.47 30.89
C SER A 61 -28.28 11.06 31.50
N VAL A 62 -27.31 10.62 30.67
CA VAL A 62 -25.97 10.23 31.13
C VAL A 62 -25.25 11.41 31.80
N HIS A 63 -25.33 12.60 31.19
CA HIS A 63 -24.68 13.79 31.77
C HIS A 63 -25.23 14.15 33.19
N LYS A 64 -26.48 13.81 33.50
CA LYS A 64 -27.11 14.09 34.79
C LYS A 64 -26.89 13.01 35.84
N LEU A 65 -26.25 11.90 35.51
CA LEU A 65 -25.89 10.87 36.47
C LEU A 65 -24.85 11.42 37.47
N SER A 66 -24.96 11.00 38.73
CA SER A 66 -24.03 11.41 39.77
C SER A 66 -22.63 10.77 39.64
N ASP A 67 -22.57 9.58 39.05
CA ASP A 67 -21.34 8.80 38.82
C ASP A 67 -21.47 8.02 37.51
N PRO A 68 -21.35 8.71 36.36
CA PRO A 68 -21.44 8.06 35.06
C PRO A 68 -20.15 7.27 34.75
N ASP A 69 -20.30 6.14 34.05
CA ASP A 69 -19.14 5.37 33.52
C ASP A 69 -18.29 6.24 32.60
N PRO A 70 -16.94 6.29 32.78
CA PRO A 70 -16.05 7.12 32.00
C PRO A 70 -16.10 6.81 30.48
N SER A 71 -16.26 5.54 30.08
CA SER A 71 -16.36 5.12 28.69
C SER A 71 -17.66 5.61 28.05
N ILE A 72 -18.79 5.52 28.79
CA ILE A 72 -20.08 6.03 28.32
C ILE A 72 -20.05 7.56 28.24
N LEU A 73 -19.45 8.24 29.21
CA LEU A 73 -19.31 9.70 29.19
C LEU A 73 -18.43 10.19 28.02
N SER A 74 -17.37 9.45 27.74
CA SER A 74 -16.53 9.67 26.55
C SER A 74 -17.32 9.46 25.26
N PHE A 75 -18.09 8.36 25.18
CA PHE A 75 -18.93 8.04 24.04
C PHE A 75 -19.95 9.13 23.75
N ILE A 76 -20.74 9.59 24.74
CA ILE A 76 -21.75 10.64 24.51
C ILE A 76 -21.15 11.97 24.09
N SER A 77 -19.95 12.31 24.60
CA SER A 77 -19.23 13.53 24.21
C SER A 77 -18.82 13.44 22.73
N ARG A 78 -18.29 12.31 22.30
CA ARG A 78 -17.91 12.06 20.90
C ARG A 78 -19.13 12.01 19.98
N LEU A 79 -20.21 11.36 20.41
CA LEU A 79 -21.47 11.29 19.66
C LEU A 79 -22.09 12.68 19.49
N ALA A 80 -22.17 13.49 20.57
CA ALA A 80 -22.68 14.85 20.50
C ALA A 80 -21.87 15.72 19.52
N GLY A 81 -20.54 15.61 19.58
CA GLY A 81 -19.66 16.31 18.65
C GLY A 81 -19.84 15.87 17.18
N LEU A 82 -20.03 14.58 16.95
CA LEU A 82 -20.29 14.03 15.63
C LEU A 82 -21.64 14.49 15.05
N LEU A 83 -22.69 14.49 15.85
CA LEU A 83 -24.01 15.00 15.46
C LEU A 83 -23.97 16.51 15.20
N ALA A 84 -23.24 17.27 16.01
CA ALA A 84 -23.06 18.71 15.87
C ALA A 84 -22.09 19.11 14.75
N ALA A 85 -21.54 18.18 14.00
CA ALA A 85 -20.67 18.48 12.84
C ALA A 85 -21.42 19.22 11.70
N SER A 86 -22.76 19.10 11.62
CA SER A 86 -23.59 19.91 10.72
C SER A 86 -24.13 21.14 11.46
N GLU A 87 -24.14 22.29 10.79
CA GLU A 87 -24.53 23.58 11.39
C GLU A 87 -25.96 23.56 11.94
N ASP A 88 -26.91 22.95 11.22
CA ASP A 88 -28.30 22.87 11.64
C ASP A 88 -28.47 22.01 12.91
N ALA A 89 -27.78 20.87 13.00
CA ALA A 89 -27.82 20.03 14.19
C ALA A 89 -27.12 20.68 15.39
N PHE A 90 -26.05 21.42 15.13
CA PHE A 90 -25.35 22.22 16.14
C PHE A 90 -26.31 23.21 16.80
N TYR A 91 -27.05 24.02 16.02
CA TYR A 91 -28.03 24.95 16.57
C TYR A 91 -29.13 24.25 17.35
N CYS A 92 -29.61 23.10 16.89
CA CYS A 92 -30.61 22.31 17.61
C CYS A 92 -30.10 21.87 19.00
N LEU A 93 -28.87 21.35 19.08
CA LEU A 93 -28.27 20.90 20.34
C LEU A 93 -27.87 22.08 21.26
N GLU A 94 -27.49 23.23 20.70
CA GLU A 94 -27.17 24.45 21.45
C GLU A 94 -28.43 25.05 22.07
N GLN A 95 -29.57 25.10 21.35
CA GLN A 95 -30.85 25.57 21.85
C GLN A 95 -31.35 24.71 23.03
N GLN A 96 -31.06 23.43 23.04
CA GLN A 96 -31.36 22.51 24.13
C GLN A 96 -30.34 22.57 25.28
N SER A 97 -29.36 23.46 25.23
CA SER A 97 -28.26 23.59 26.18
C SER A 97 -27.35 22.36 26.32
N ILE A 98 -27.51 21.32 25.52
CA ILE A 98 -26.74 20.06 25.57
C ILE A 98 -25.26 20.31 25.37
N LEU A 99 -24.86 21.09 24.33
CA LEU A 99 -23.46 21.40 24.07
C LEU A 99 -22.82 22.21 25.22
N THR A 100 -23.55 23.11 25.83
CA THR A 100 -23.06 23.92 26.95
C THR A 100 -22.89 23.07 28.20
N GLU A 101 -23.79 22.14 28.47
CA GLU A 101 -23.69 21.20 29.59
C GLU A 101 -22.49 20.27 29.41
N LEU A 102 -22.31 19.65 28.25
CA LEU A 102 -21.23 18.71 27.99
C LEU A 102 -19.85 19.37 27.87
N PHE A 103 -19.76 20.46 27.14
CA PHE A 103 -18.45 21.05 26.74
C PHE A 103 -18.14 22.35 27.48
N GLY A 104 -19.09 22.99 28.14
CA GLY A 104 -18.87 24.25 28.85
C GLY A 104 -18.19 24.11 30.21
N ASN A 105 -18.03 22.88 30.75
CA ASN A 105 -17.38 22.64 32.03
C ASN A 105 -15.85 22.81 31.89
N ARG A 106 -15.26 23.63 32.78
CA ARG A 106 -13.83 23.97 32.78
C ARG A 106 -12.98 23.09 33.69
N GLU A 107 -13.62 22.26 34.56
CA GLU A 107 -12.94 21.45 35.58
C GLU A 107 -12.69 20.00 35.08
N LEU A 108 -12.06 19.84 33.94
CA LEU A 108 -11.78 18.55 33.33
C LEU A 108 -10.51 17.87 33.86
N THR A 109 -9.62 18.62 34.52
CA THR A 109 -8.29 18.14 34.90
C THR A 109 -8.30 17.01 35.92
N GLU A 110 -9.35 16.85 36.68
CA GLU A 110 -9.51 15.80 37.71
C GLU A 110 -10.33 14.59 37.23
N THR A 111 -10.88 14.65 36.01
CA THR A 111 -11.65 13.54 35.43
C THR A 111 -10.75 12.45 34.86
N ASP A 112 -11.31 11.28 34.54
CA ASP A 112 -10.60 10.19 33.88
C ASP A 112 -10.01 10.63 32.52
N ALA A 113 -8.86 10.02 32.11
CA ALA A 113 -8.20 10.32 30.85
C ALA A 113 -9.10 10.01 29.63
N THR A 114 -9.94 8.97 29.73
CA THR A 114 -10.88 8.56 28.69
C THR A 114 -11.94 9.65 28.47
N VAL A 115 -12.44 10.25 29.56
CA VAL A 115 -13.41 11.37 29.51
C VAL A 115 -12.77 12.60 28.87
N ARG A 116 -11.53 12.95 29.27
CA ARG A 116 -10.79 14.07 28.67
C ARG A 116 -10.57 13.88 27.18
N CYS A 117 -10.16 12.67 26.77
CA CYS A 117 -10.03 12.33 25.34
C CYS A 117 -11.37 12.44 24.60
N GLY A 118 -12.43 11.88 25.16
CA GLY A 118 -13.77 11.95 24.57
C GLY A 118 -14.26 13.39 24.38
N TRP A 119 -14.05 14.23 25.37
CA TRP A 119 -14.36 15.66 25.32
C TRP A 119 -13.61 16.37 24.19
N ILE A 120 -12.29 16.14 24.06
CA ILE A 120 -11.46 16.73 23.00
C ILE A 120 -11.92 16.24 21.62
N HIS A 121 -12.15 14.94 21.46
CA HIS A 121 -12.60 14.37 20.19
C HIS A 121 -13.99 14.83 19.80
N GLY A 122 -14.88 15.05 20.79
CA GLY A 122 -16.18 15.65 20.56
C GLY A 122 -16.06 17.07 19.98
N LEU A 123 -15.24 17.93 20.60
CA LEU A 123 -14.97 19.27 20.10
C LEU A 123 -14.32 19.26 18.71
N LEU A 124 -13.38 18.33 18.46
CA LEU A 124 -12.72 18.19 17.18
C LEU A 124 -13.71 17.82 16.06
N SER A 125 -14.63 16.88 16.36
CA SER A 125 -15.67 16.47 15.40
C SER A 125 -16.66 17.59 15.10
N MET A 126 -17.02 18.36 16.10
CA MET A 126 -17.95 19.50 15.99
C MET A 126 -17.35 20.66 15.18
N LEU A 127 -16.03 20.88 15.23
CA LEU A 127 -15.35 22.03 14.67
C LEU A 127 -15.23 21.97 13.13
N GLN A 128 -16.38 21.91 12.46
CA GLN A 128 -16.47 21.90 11.00
C GLN A 128 -17.01 23.23 10.41
N HIS A 129 -17.59 24.10 11.25
CA HIS A 129 -18.26 25.33 10.83
C HIS A 129 -18.05 26.48 11.84
N TRP A 130 -18.26 27.73 11.39
CA TRP A 130 -18.02 28.93 12.20
C TRP A 130 -18.84 29.00 13.51
N PRO A 131 -20.12 28.60 13.59
CA PRO A 131 -20.84 28.54 14.86
C PRO A 131 -20.15 27.70 15.94
N ALA A 132 -19.54 26.55 15.56
CA ALA A 132 -18.76 25.75 16.50
C ALA A 132 -17.47 26.46 16.96
N MET A 133 -16.76 27.15 16.05
CA MET A 133 -15.64 28.00 16.46
C MET A 133 -16.08 29.11 17.41
N LYS A 134 -17.18 29.79 17.12
CA LYS A 134 -17.75 30.83 18.01
C LYS A 134 -18.07 30.25 19.39
N PHE A 135 -18.58 29.04 19.48
CA PHE A 135 -18.85 28.37 20.75
C PHE A 135 -17.55 28.17 21.54
N ILE A 136 -16.48 27.68 20.92
CA ILE A 136 -15.18 27.50 21.56
C ILE A 136 -14.62 28.84 22.08
N LEU A 137 -14.73 29.90 21.29
CA LEU A 137 -14.29 31.26 21.68
C LEU A 137 -15.12 31.82 22.83
N LYS A 138 -16.45 31.73 22.75
CA LYS A 138 -17.41 32.24 23.75
C LYS A 138 -17.20 31.60 25.11
N HIS A 139 -16.94 30.30 25.14
CA HIS A 139 -16.76 29.52 26.38
C HIS A 139 -15.29 29.47 26.84
N GLU A 140 -14.40 30.20 26.19
CA GLU A 140 -12.95 30.29 26.51
C GLU A 140 -12.26 28.92 26.62
N LEU A 141 -12.68 27.94 25.78
CA LEU A 141 -12.21 26.55 25.85
C LEU A 141 -10.75 26.39 25.43
N ILE A 142 -10.18 27.36 24.70
CA ILE A 142 -8.77 27.32 24.28
C ILE A 142 -7.84 27.21 25.48
N ALA A 143 -8.10 27.94 26.55
CA ALA A 143 -7.29 27.88 27.77
C ALA A 143 -7.30 26.46 28.41
N VAL A 144 -8.47 25.78 28.39
CA VAL A 144 -8.60 24.40 28.86
C VAL A 144 -7.82 23.44 27.96
N ILE A 145 -7.93 23.58 26.63
CA ILE A 145 -7.22 22.74 25.66
C ILE A 145 -5.69 22.91 25.78
N LEU A 146 -5.20 24.12 26.01
CA LEU A 146 -3.78 24.39 26.26
C LEU A 146 -3.27 23.71 27.54
N LYS A 147 -4.11 23.63 28.59
CA LYS A 147 -3.80 22.82 29.78
C LYS A 147 -3.71 21.33 29.45
N LEU A 148 -4.67 20.80 28.68
CA LEU A 148 -4.73 19.39 28.29
C LEU A 148 -3.59 18.99 27.32
N GLN A 149 -2.99 19.93 26.59
CA GLN A 149 -1.77 19.69 25.82
C GLN A 149 -0.58 19.27 26.73
N ARG A 150 -0.59 19.71 27.98
CA ARG A 150 0.44 19.34 28.98
C ARG A 150 -0.02 18.24 29.92
N ASP A 151 -1.07 17.51 29.56
CA ASP A 151 -1.61 16.41 30.35
C ASP A 151 -0.57 15.29 30.56
N SER A 152 -0.67 14.61 31.72
CA SER A 152 0.17 13.45 32.02
C SER A 152 -0.09 12.27 31.10
N SER A 153 -1.31 12.12 30.58
CA SER A 153 -1.67 11.14 29.57
C SER A 153 -1.24 11.62 28.19
N LEU A 154 -0.36 10.84 27.53
CA LEU A 154 0.08 11.11 26.16
C LEU A 154 -1.05 11.08 25.15
N PHE A 155 -2.09 10.30 25.40
CA PHE A 155 -3.28 10.25 24.54
C PHE A 155 -4.05 11.57 24.60
N VAL A 156 -4.30 12.09 25.79
CA VAL A 156 -4.97 13.38 26.00
C VAL A 156 -4.14 14.51 25.38
N ALA A 157 -2.83 14.57 25.66
CA ALA A 157 -1.95 15.57 25.08
C ALA A 157 -1.90 15.51 23.53
N SER A 158 -1.90 14.31 22.96
CA SER A 158 -1.94 14.12 21.51
C SER A 158 -3.28 14.56 20.89
N ALA A 159 -4.40 14.24 21.51
CA ALA A 159 -5.73 14.68 21.08
C ALA A 159 -5.87 16.21 21.18
N ALA A 160 -5.35 16.83 22.25
CA ALA A 160 -5.31 18.28 22.38
C ALA A 160 -4.46 18.94 21.29
N ASN A 161 -3.34 18.36 20.91
CA ASN A 161 -2.52 18.83 19.79
C ASN A 161 -3.29 18.81 18.46
N GLN A 162 -4.04 17.72 18.19
CA GLN A 162 -4.86 17.63 16.98
C GLN A 162 -5.94 18.71 16.95
N LEU A 163 -6.63 18.95 18.06
CA LEU A 163 -7.65 19.98 18.16
C LEU A 163 -7.04 21.39 18.00
N LEU A 164 -5.91 21.68 18.66
CA LEU A 164 -5.21 22.97 18.49
C LEU A 164 -4.71 23.17 17.05
N ALA A 165 -4.17 22.14 16.43
CA ALA A 165 -3.77 22.20 15.01
C ALA A 165 -4.99 22.47 14.12
N HIS A 166 -6.14 21.84 14.41
CA HIS A 166 -7.38 22.11 13.66
C HIS A 166 -7.86 23.55 13.85
N ILE A 167 -7.81 24.09 15.07
CA ILE A 167 -8.12 25.50 15.35
C ILE A 167 -7.21 26.45 14.56
N LEU A 168 -5.90 26.14 14.49
CA LEU A 168 -4.92 26.96 13.76
C LEU A 168 -5.10 26.88 12.24
N THR A 169 -5.66 25.81 11.71
CA THR A 169 -5.88 25.60 10.27
C THR A 169 -7.31 25.90 9.83
N PHE A 170 -8.18 26.26 10.78
CA PHE A 170 -9.64 26.30 10.59
C PHE A 170 -10.14 27.11 9.39
N PRO A 171 -9.64 28.31 9.03
CA PRO A 171 -10.25 29.04 7.92
C PRO A 171 -9.69 28.66 6.54
N LYS A 172 -9.66 27.36 6.18
CA LYS A 172 -9.16 26.95 4.85
C LYS A 172 -10.08 27.25 3.66
N HIS A 173 -11.40 27.37 3.87
CA HIS A 173 -12.36 27.28 2.77
C HIS A 173 -13.58 28.21 2.86
N GLN A 174 -13.60 29.25 3.70
CA GLN A 174 -14.78 30.11 3.75
C GLN A 174 -14.51 31.55 3.30
N GLU A 175 -14.99 31.84 2.13
CA GLU A 175 -15.32 33.19 1.67
C GLU A 175 -16.34 33.80 2.65
N ALA A 176 -16.00 34.98 3.24
CA ALA A 176 -16.87 35.76 4.11
C ALA A 176 -17.11 35.29 5.56
N SER A 177 -16.07 35.32 6.38
CA SER A 177 -16.31 35.47 7.84
C SER A 177 -16.63 36.91 8.19
N PRO A 178 -17.54 37.21 9.14
CA PRO A 178 -17.72 38.53 9.68
C PRO A 178 -16.41 39.05 10.25
N GLY A 179 -15.91 40.23 9.80
CA GLY A 179 -14.56 40.72 10.10
C GLY A 179 -14.19 40.78 11.60
N SER A 180 -15.17 40.86 12.50
CA SER A 180 -14.94 40.87 13.96
C SER A 180 -14.54 39.46 14.49
N MET A 181 -15.10 38.40 13.96
CA MET A 181 -14.78 37.02 14.41
C MET A 181 -13.40 36.54 13.96
N TYR A 182 -12.99 36.96 12.76
CA TYR A 182 -11.64 36.67 12.27
C TYR A 182 -10.56 37.37 13.13
N SER A 183 -10.82 38.59 13.58
CA SER A 183 -9.94 39.31 14.50
C SER A 183 -9.83 38.60 15.87
N GLU A 184 -10.95 38.16 16.43
CA GLU A 184 -10.94 37.41 17.70
C GLU A 184 -10.20 36.08 17.59
N TRP A 185 -10.43 35.31 16.51
CA TRP A 185 -9.70 34.09 16.22
C TRP A 185 -8.20 34.38 16.08
N THR A 186 -7.79 35.41 15.39
CA THR A 186 -6.37 35.80 15.22
C THR A 186 -5.71 36.07 16.57
N GLU A 187 -6.39 36.72 17.52
CA GLU A 187 -5.88 36.95 18.88
C GLU A 187 -5.66 35.60 19.62
N ARG A 188 -6.57 34.63 19.43
CA ARG A 188 -6.39 33.28 19.99
C ARG A 188 -5.25 32.52 19.35
N VAL A 189 -5.01 32.69 18.06
CA VAL A 189 -3.81 32.15 17.39
C VAL A 189 -2.53 32.71 18.06
N LYS A 190 -2.50 34.01 18.37
CA LYS A 190 -1.35 34.59 19.09
C LYS A 190 -1.20 34.07 20.52
N GLU A 191 -2.32 33.76 21.20
CA GLU A 191 -2.31 33.12 22.51
C GLU A 191 -1.71 31.72 22.45
N ILE A 192 -2.14 30.89 21.46
CA ILE A 192 -1.56 29.56 21.21
C ILE A 192 -0.07 29.66 20.89
N ALA A 193 0.33 30.64 20.06
CA ALA A 193 1.72 30.85 19.70
C ALA A 193 2.60 31.23 20.90
N ARG A 194 2.10 32.06 21.83
CA ARG A 194 2.78 32.37 23.10
C ARG A 194 2.91 31.14 23.99
N HIS A 195 1.87 30.34 24.11
CA HIS A 195 1.92 29.09 24.87
C HIS A 195 2.97 28.10 24.30
N VAL A 196 3.11 28.04 22.97
CA VAL A 196 4.17 27.26 22.32
C VAL A 196 5.55 27.81 22.72
N GLU A 197 5.78 29.13 22.66
CA GLU A 197 7.03 29.78 23.07
C GLU A 197 7.38 29.43 24.53
N ASP A 198 6.43 29.65 25.47
CA ASP A 198 6.58 29.33 26.88
C ASP A 198 6.91 27.84 27.11
N SER A 199 6.33 26.95 26.31
CA SER A 199 6.59 25.51 26.40
C SER A 199 7.99 25.15 25.91
N LEU A 200 8.48 25.80 24.85
CA LEU A 200 9.83 25.58 24.30
C LEU A 200 10.91 26.10 25.29
N GLU A 201 10.61 27.13 26.04
CA GLU A 201 11.50 27.71 27.06
C GLU A 201 11.44 26.99 28.41
N SER A 202 10.39 26.22 28.68
CA SER A 202 10.12 25.57 29.97
C SER A 202 11.20 24.58 30.43
N GLY A 203 11.98 24.03 29.51
CA GLY A 203 13.00 23.02 29.79
C GLY A 203 12.44 21.61 30.12
N ILE A 204 11.11 21.42 30.05
CA ILE A 204 10.45 20.13 30.27
C ILE A 204 10.35 19.39 28.93
N PRO A 205 11.07 18.27 28.72
CA PRO A 205 11.17 17.61 27.42
C PRO A 205 9.80 17.24 26.81
N GLN A 206 8.84 16.80 27.64
CA GLN A 206 7.50 16.43 27.19
C GLN A 206 6.75 17.64 26.63
N HIS A 207 6.78 18.80 27.30
CA HIS A 207 6.13 20.03 26.82
C HIS A 207 6.73 20.52 25.52
N VAL A 208 8.06 20.48 25.41
CA VAL A 208 8.79 20.85 24.19
C VAL A 208 8.37 19.96 23.03
N GLN A 209 8.38 18.63 23.23
CA GLN A 209 8.01 17.66 22.18
C GLN A 209 6.57 17.83 21.71
N GLN A 210 5.61 18.06 22.63
CA GLN A 210 4.21 18.27 22.28
C GLN A 210 4.04 19.60 21.52
N SER A 211 4.74 20.67 21.89
CA SER A 211 4.66 21.94 21.18
C SER A 211 5.30 21.88 19.79
N LEU A 212 6.44 21.21 19.63
CA LEU A 212 7.02 20.97 18.30
C LEU A 212 6.08 20.14 17.42
N LYS A 213 5.41 19.10 17.98
CA LYS A 213 4.44 18.30 17.28
C LYS A 213 3.23 19.15 16.82
N LEU A 214 2.69 20.00 17.70
CA LEU A 214 1.61 20.94 17.35
C LEU A 214 2.00 21.81 16.16
N VAL A 215 3.16 22.44 16.23
CA VAL A 215 3.62 23.34 15.17
C VAL A 215 3.82 22.59 13.84
N THR A 216 4.40 21.39 13.89
CA THR A 216 4.56 20.53 12.72
C THR A 216 3.21 20.18 12.06
N LEU A 217 2.21 19.83 12.86
CA LEU A 217 0.85 19.53 12.36
C LEU A 217 0.17 20.77 11.76
N ALA A 218 0.38 21.94 12.36
CA ALA A 218 -0.23 23.19 11.89
C ALA A 218 0.44 23.72 10.62
N LEU A 219 1.78 23.79 10.56
CA LEU A 219 2.54 24.39 9.45
C LEU A 219 2.22 23.75 8.09
N GLY A 220 1.97 22.44 8.04
CA GLY A 220 1.65 21.77 6.78
C GLY A 220 0.34 22.25 6.14
N ASN A 221 -0.53 22.94 6.89
CA ASN A 221 -1.91 23.14 6.51
C ASN A 221 -2.49 24.54 6.83
N CYS A 222 -1.80 25.41 7.58
CA CYS A 222 -2.33 26.70 7.99
C CYS A 222 -2.10 27.80 6.94
N GLN A 223 -2.78 28.93 7.12
CA GLN A 223 -2.60 30.11 6.29
C GLN A 223 -1.22 30.78 6.50
N PRO A 224 -0.67 31.48 5.50
CA PRO A 224 0.65 32.15 5.59
C PRO A 224 0.78 33.05 6.81
N VAL A 225 -0.25 33.81 7.18
CA VAL A 225 -0.25 34.66 8.36
C VAL A 225 -0.05 33.88 9.66
N VAL A 226 -0.69 32.72 9.79
CA VAL A 226 -0.54 31.85 10.96
C VAL A 226 0.85 31.22 10.96
N MET A 227 1.35 30.82 9.78
CA MET A 227 2.73 30.31 9.65
C MET A 227 3.75 31.31 10.17
N GLU A 228 3.64 32.57 9.78
CA GLU A 228 4.55 33.62 10.24
C GLU A 228 4.46 33.86 11.76
N ILE A 229 3.25 33.92 12.33
CA ILE A 229 3.05 34.10 13.78
C ILE A 229 3.69 32.94 14.56
N LEU A 230 3.46 31.68 14.13
CA LEU A 230 4.05 30.52 14.76
C LEU A 230 5.57 30.48 14.60
N TRP A 231 6.05 30.77 13.38
CA TRP A 231 7.48 30.70 13.08
C TRP A 231 8.30 31.74 13.84
N GLN A 232 7.76 32.96 14.02
CA GLN A 232 8.39 34.01 14.84
C GLN A 232 8.64 33.53 16.29
N LYS A 233 7.77 32.70 16.84
CA LYS A 233 7.86 32.17 18.20
C LYS A 233 8.74 30.92 18.34
N VAL A 234 8.85 30.14 17.29
CA VAL A 234 9.58 28.86 17.29
C VAL A 234 11.01 29.01 16.79
N GLY A 235 11.25 29.88 15.81
CA GLY A 235 12.54 30.02 15.14
C GLY A 235 13.69 30.51 16.04
N GLY A 236 13.41 31.24 17.12
CA GLY A 236 14.43 31.69 18.08
C GLY A 236 14.92 30.59 19.02
N PRO A 237 14.05 29.84 19.68
CA PRO A 237 14.44 28.80 20.66
C PRO A 237 15.13 27.57 20.07
N MET A 238 15.00 27.31 18.75
CA MET A 238 15.47 26.05 18.13
C MET A 238 16.96 25.77 18.31
N GLU A 239 17.81 26.78 18.14
CA GLU A 239 19.26 26.64 18.31
C GLU A 239 19.59 26.24 19.74
N SER A 240 18.98 26.92 20.71
CA SER A 240 19.16 26.61 22.13
C SER A 240 18.65 25.23 22.54
N LEU A 241 17.55 24.75 21.93
CA LEU A 241 17.03 23.39 22.15
C LEU A 241 17.99 22.35 21.61
N LEU A 242 18.61 22.60 20.47
CA LEU A 242 19.58 21.70 19.86
C LEU A 242 20.85 21.61 20.69
N GLU A 243 21.32 22.71 21.27
CA GLU A 243 22.50 22.74 22.14
C GLU A 243 22.28 22.01 23.46
N LYS A 244 21.08 22.14 24.05
CA LYS A 244 20.78 21.56 25.38
C LYS A 244 20.57 20.05 25.33
N ASP A 245 19.83 19.53 24.32
CA ASP A 245 19.50 18.12 24.22
C ASP A 245 19.37 17.68 22.76
N PRO A 246 20.49 17.54 22.04
CA PRO A 246 20.48 17.24 20.61
C PRO A 246 19.84 15.88 20.28
N THR A 247 19.95 14.90 21.17
CA THR A 247 19.51 13.52 20.86
C THR A 247 18.01 13.34 20.99
N ASN A 248 17.39 13.83 22.07
CA ASN A 248 15.96 13.63 22.32
C ASN A 248 15.08 14.57 21.49
N MET A 249 15.62 15.72 21.06
CA MET A 249 14.88 16.70 20.25
C MET A 249 15.08 16.50 18.75
N ALA A 250 16.13 15.78 18.33
CA ALA A 250 16.54 15.65 16.92
C ALA A 250 15.40 15.24 15.99
N GLN A 251 14.65 14.22 16.34
CA GLN A 251 13.58 13.70 15.48
C GLN A 251 12.45 14.73 15.31
N ARG A 252 12.02 15.39 16.38
CA ARG A 252 10.95 16.40 16.32
C ARG A 252 11.37 17.67 15.60
N LEU A 253 12.61 18.11 15.80
CA LEU A 253 13.17 19.25 15.07
C LEU A 253 13.32 18.90 13.57
N MET A 254 13.74 17.69 13.23
CA MET A 254 13.85 17.22 11.86
C MET A 254 12.47 17.24 11.17
N GLU A 255 11.44 16.66 11.77
CA GLU A 255 10.07 16.64 11.27
C GLU A 255 9.55 18.07 11.04
N LEU A 256 9.77 18.95 12.00
CA LEU A 256 9.39 20.37 11.92
C LEU A 256 10.10 21.10 10.78
N LEU A 257 11.43 21.00 10.72
CA LEU A 257 12.25 21.71 9.72
C LEU A 257 11.95 21.22 8.30
N LEU A 258 11.78 19.91 8.09
CA LEU A 258 11.41 19.35 6.80
C LEU A 258 9.98 19.76 6.40
N THR A 259 9.06 19.90 7.36
CA THR A 259 7.72 20.42 7.08
C THR A 259 7.79 21.92 6.73
N ALA A 260 8.50 22.71 7.52
CA ALA A 260 8.67 24.15 7.28
C ALA A 260 9.37 24.44 5.94
N SER A 261 10.32 23.60 5.51
CA SER A 261 11.01 23.76 4.23
C SER A 261 10.14 23.50 3.00
N ARG A 262 8.99 22.88 3.15
CA ARG A 262 7.97 22.71 2.10
C ARG A 262 6.96 23.84 2.04
N THR A 263 7.08 24.82 2.92
CA THR A 263 6.20 26.00 3.01
C THR A 263 6.88 27.26 2.45
N PRO A 264 6.14 28.35 2.20
CA PRO A 264 6.72 29.62 1.76
C PRO A 264 7.77 30.20 2.72
N LEU A 265 7.83 29.77 3.98
CA LEU A 265 8.85 30.18 4.95
C LEU A 265 10.29 29.89 4.47
N PHE A 266 10.48 28.85 3.67
CA PHE A 266 11.79 28.46 3.15
C PHE A 266 12.35 29.44 2.10
N ASN A 267 11.47 30.13 1.37
CA ASN A 267 11.84 31.08 0.33
C ASN A 267 12.15 32.49 0.86
N SER A 268 12.01 32.73 2.16
CA SER A 268 12.35 34.01 2.78
C SER A 268 13.87 34.14 2.94
N ALA A 269 14.42 35.32 2.64
CA ALA A 269 15.85 35.60 2.63
C ALA A 269 16.57 35.43 3.98
N ASP A 270 15.83 35.34 5.09
CA ASP A 270 16.31 35.04 6.45
C ASP A 270 16.08 33.58 6.82
N SER A 271 16.76 32.67 6.13
CA SER A 271 16.47 31.23 6.35
C SER A 271 17.20 30.69 7.58
N LYS A 272 16.69 31.01 8.77
CA LYS A 272 17.05 30.29 10.02
C LYS A 272 16.91 28.76 9.86
N ILE A 273 15.98 28.32 8.99
CA ILE A 273 15.79 26.91 8.65
C ILE A 273 17.08 26.29 8.12
N VAL A 274 17.74 26.94 7.14
CA VAL A 274 19.01 26.46 6.55
C VAL A 274 20.13 26.43 7.57
N THR A 275 20.21 27.43 8.43
CA THR A 275 21.21 27.50 9.49
C THR A 275 21.03 26.37 10.49
N VAL A 276 19.80 26.15 11.00
CA VAL A 276 19.52 25.09 11.96
C VAL A 276 19.71 23.70 11.35
N MET A 277 19.25 23.48 10.09
CA MET A 277 19.52 22.23 9.39
C MET A 277 21.02 21.96 9.23
N SER A 278 21.79 23.00 8.86
CA SER A 278 23.25 22.88 8.75
C SER A 278 23.91 22.54 10.08
N LEU A 279 23.48 23.18 11.19
CA LEU A 279 23.94 22.84 12.55
C LEU A 279 23.56 21.42 12.93
N MET A 280 22.33 20.96 12.64
CA MET A 280 21.91 19.58 12.92
C MET A 280 22.74 18.55 12.17
N LEU A 281 23.01 18.78 10.88
CA LEU A 281 23.88 17.91 10.09
C LEU A 281 25.28 17.80 10.72
N CYS A 282 25.76 18.88 11.35
CA CYS A 282 27.04 18.93 12.03
C CYS A 282 27.00 18.43 13.48
N SER A 283 25.92 18.55 14.24
CA SER A 283 25.87 18.22 15.68
C SER A 283 25.32 16.81 15.97
N LEU A 284 24.47 16.26 15.10
CA LEU A 284 23.84 14.96 15.34
C LEU A 284 24.76 13.76 15.05
N THR A 285 24.46 12.64 15.69
CA THR A 285 25.11 11.36 15.36
C THR A 285 24.75 10.94 13.94
N PRO A 286 25.61 10.19 13.24
CA PRO A 286 25.35 9.77 11.85
C PRO A 286 24.00 9.08 11.65
N THR A 287 23.57 8.26 12.61
CA THR A 287 22.29 7.56 12.58
C THR A 287 21.07 8.49 12.57
N LEU A 288 21.19 9.69 13.14
CA LEU A 288 20.14 10.72 13.15
C LEU A 288 20.34 11.75 12.02
N ALA A 289 21.59 12.01 11.65
CA ALA A 289 21.92 12.99 10.61
C ALA A 289 21.58 12.49 9.19
N ILE A 290 21.74 11.19 8.89
CA ILE A 290 21.49 10.60 7.56
C ILE A 290 20.02 10.75 7.14
N PRO A 291 19.01 10.44 7.97
CA PRO A 291 17.60 10.67 7.61
C PRO A 291 17.28 12.15 7.34
N LEU A 292 17.85 13.07 8.12
CA LEU A 292 17.72 14.50 7.87
C LEU A 292 18.35 14.89 6.53
N ALA A 293 19.55 14.41 6.25
CA ALA A 293 20.26 14.66 5.01
C ALA A 293 19.44 14.16 3.79
N SER A 294 18.90 12.94 3.88
CA SER A 294 18.00 12.40 2.83
C SER A 294 16.76 13.29 2.63
N GLY A 295 16.14 13.74 3.73
CA GLY A 295 15.01 14.68 3.66
C GLY A 295 15.36 15.99 2.96
N ILE A 296 16.51 16.56 3.27
CA ILE A 296 17.03 17.80 2.66
C ILE A 296 17.27 17.62 1.15
N LEU A 297 17.83 16.49 0.75
CA LEU A 297 18.14 16.22 -0.66
C LEU A 297 16.89 16.02 -1.53
N LYS A 298 15.75 15.71 -0.92
CA LYS A 298 14.43 15.63 -1.58
C LYS A 298 13.73 17.00 -1.74
N LEU A 299 14.31 18.08 -1.21
CA LEU A 299 13.72 19.42 -1.33
C LEU A 299 14.02 20.03 -2.71
N GLU A 300 13.00 20.51 -3.41
CA GLU A 300 13.10 21.09 -4.75
C GLU A 300 14.00 22.34 -4.79
N ASN A 301 13.88 23.25 -3.80
CA ASN A 301 14.60 24.52 -3.73
C ASN A 301 15.72 24.54 -2.67
N CYS A 302 16.42 23.42 -2.50
CA CYS A 302 17.49 23.30 -1.52
C CYS A 302 18.72 24.16 -1.94
N PRO A 303 19.25 25.03 -1.04
CA PRO A 303 20.51 25.75 -1.29
C PRO A 303 21.66 24.78 -1.56
N GLU A 304 22.51 25.09 -2.56
CA GLU A 304 23.60 24.23 -3.00
C GLU A 304 24.57 23.87 -1.86
N SER A 305 24.90 24.83 -1.00
CA SER A 305 25.76 24.60 0.15
C SER A 305 25.19 23.57 1.14
N LEU A 306 23.88 23.59 1.39
CA LEU A 306 23.21 22.64 2.27
C LEU A 306 23.10 21.27 1.59
N ARG A 307 22.86 21.24 0.27
CA ARG A 307 22.80 20.03 -0.53
C ARG A 307 24.12 19.26 -0.50
N ILE A 308 25.25 19.96 -0.72
CA ILE A 308 26.59 19.36 -0.66
C ILE A 308 26.87 18.80 0.74
N LYS A 309 26.51 19.52 1.81
CA LYS A 309 26.64 19.03 3.19
C LYS A 309 25.83 17.76 3.42
N ALA A 310 24.58 17.73 2.97
CA ALA A 310 23.70 16.57 3.11
C ALA A 310 24.23 15.35 2.34
N GLN A 311 24.72 15.51 1.11
CA GLN A 311 25.35 14.44 0.34
C GLN A 311 26.54 13.85 1.07
N LYS A 312 27.44 14.69 1.59
CA LYS A 312 28.58 14.24 2.38
C LYS A 312 28.16 13.42 3.61
N VAL A 313 27.13 13.85 4.34
CA VAL A 313 26.64 13.12 5.52
C VAL A 313 26.12 11.72 5.15
N VAL A 314 25.42 11.57 4.03
CA VAL A 314 24.90 10.25 3.58
C VAL A 314 26.04 9.33 3.16
N LEU A 315 27.05 9.83 2.45
CA LEU A 315 28.14 9.03 1.90
C LEU A 315 29.29 8.78 2.88
N HIS A 316 29.44 9.62 3.88
CA HIS A 316 30.57 9.59 4.80
C HIS A 316 30.84 8.22 5.48
N PRO A 317 29.82 7.40 5.88
CA PRO A 317 30.12 6.07 6.43
C PRO A 317 30.79 5.13 5.42
N MET A 318 30.44 5.22 4.14
CA MET A 318 31.09 4.43 3.09
C MET A 318 32.52 4.95 2.81
N ASP A 319 32.69 6.27 2.78
CA ASP A 319 33.98 6.91 2.57
C ASP A 319 34.98 6.56 3.69
N CYS A 320 34.55 6.54 4.95
CA CYS A 320 35.36 6.12 6.09
C CYS A 320 35.79 4.64 5.99
N ILE A 321 34.91 3.75 5.49
CA ILE A 321 35.22 2.32 5.34
C ILE A 321 36.27 2.09 4.24
N LEU A 322 36.15 2.86 3.16
CA LEU A 322 37.01 2.70 1.98
C LEU A 322 38.29 3.57 2.03
N ASN A 323 38.43 4.40 3.07
CA ASN A 323 39.53 5.38 3.21
C ASN A 323 39.75 6.20 1.93
N THR A 324 38.67 6.59 1.26
CA THR A 324 38.73 7.40 0.04
C THR A 324 39.10 8.86 0.31
N THR A 325 39.31 9.24 1.57
CA THR A 325 39.65 10.58 2.04
C THR A 325 41.08 11.03 1.64
N ASP A 326 41.96 10.15 1.16
CA ASP A 326 43.33 10.50 0.74
C ASP A 326 43.40 11.24 -0.63
N GLN A 327 42.30 11.39 -1.35
CA GLN A 327 42.27 12.25 -2.53
C GLN A 327 41.79 13.66 -2.12
N GLN A 328 42.79 14.51 -1.73
CA GLN A 328 42.56 15.90 -1.37
C GLN A 328 41.66 16.66 -2.36
N PRO A 329 40.56 17.25 -1.93
CA PRO A 329 39.93 18.32 -2.69
C PRO A 329 40.65 19.65 -2.39
N GLN A 330 40.95 20.38 -3.45
CA GLN A 330 41.58 21.70 -3.39
C GLN A 330 40.71 22.82 -2.77
N ASN A 331 39.73 22.51 -1.93
CA ASN A 331 38.86 23.46 -1.22
C ASN A 331 38.93 23.22 0.30
N ALA A 332 40.07 23.55 0.88
CA ALA A 332 40.41 23.35 2.30
C ALA A 332 39.62 24.22 3.33
N GLY A 333 38.70 25.05 2.90
CA GLY A 333 38.00 25.98 3.81
C GLY A 333 36.71 25.46 4.48
N LEU A 334 36.15 24.30 4.01
CA LEU A 334 34.89 23.73 4.52
C LEU A 334 35.09 22.41 5.31
N LEU A 335 36.33 21.93 5.42
CA LEU A 335 36.70 20.64 6.00
C LEU A 335 36.85 20.65 7.54
N ASP A 336 37.16 21.79 8.15
CA ASP A 336 37.47 21.87 9.60
C ASP A 336 36.26 21.56 10.50
N GLU A 337 35.02 21.75 10.02
CA GLU A 337 33.78 21.52 10.80
C GLU A 337 33.38 20.03 10.89
N PHE A 338 33.82 19.19 9.94
CA PHE A 338 33.51 17.74 9.90
C PHE A 338 34.51 16.87 10.63
N VAL A 339 35.72 17.36 10.91
CA VAL A 339 36.83 16.62 11.55
C VAL A 339 36.46 16.13 12.96
N CYS A 340 35.63 16.83 13.71
CA CYS A 340 35.17 16.40 15.03
C CYS A 340 34.37 15.11 15.09
N LYS A 341 33.91 14.54 13.93
CA LYS A 341 33.02 13.37 13.88
C LYS A 341 33.66 12.11 13.38
N GLU A 342 34.84 12.15 12.78
CA GLU A 342 35.55 10.93 12.35
C GLU A 342 35.69 9.96 13.53
N SER A 343 36.06 10.44 14.71
CA SER A 343 36.20 9.61 15.93
C SER A 343 34.85 8.95 16.37
N VAL A 344 33.70 9.61 16.15
CA VAL A 344 32.37 9.07 16.50
C VAL A 344 31.97 8.00 15.52
N ILE A 345 32.24 8.23 14.23
CA ILE A 345 31.97 7.22 13.18
C ILE A 345 32.87 6.02 13.34
N GLU A 346 34.18 6.23 13.61
CA GLU A 346 35.12 5.14 13.87
C GLU A 346 34.67 4.29 15.08
N ASP A 347 34.23 4.90 16.19
CA ASP A 347 33.67 4.15 17.33
C ASP A 347 32.42 3.34 16.92
N GLN A 348 31.52 3.89 16.11
CA GLN A 348 30.37 3.16 15.63
C GLN A 348 30.74 2.02 14.66
N LEU A 349 31.71 2.25 13.77
CA LEU A 349 32.20 1.23 12.83
C LEU A 349 33.01 0.13 13.54
N SER A 350 33.57 0.41 14.68
CA SER A 350 34.31 -0.59 15.50
C SER A 350 33.39 -1.68 16.06
N ARG A 351 32.08 -1.41 16.21
CA ARG A 351 31.08 -2.34 16.74
C ARG A 351 30.30 -2.96 15.61
N LYS A 352 30.28 -4.29 15.51
CA LYS A 352 29.64 -5.02 14.40
C LYS A 352 28.20 -4.58 14.11
N ALA A 353 27.34 -4.53 15.13
CA ALA A 353 25.93 -4.19 14.97
C ALA A 353 25.74 -2.75 14.48
N SER A 354 26.50 -1.79 15.04
CA SER A 354 26.44 -0.38 14.65
C SER A 354 27.00 -0.16 13.25
N CYS A 355 28.09 -0.84 12.89
CA CYS A 355 28.68 -0.81 11.56
C CYS A 355 27.68 -1.26 10.50
N ILE A 356 27.06 -2.43 10.70
CA ILE A 356 26.05 -2.97 9.78
C ILE A 356 24.86 -2.01 9.67
N SER A 357 24.32 -1.50 10.78
CA SER A 357 23.18 -0.61 10.79
C SER A 357 23.47 0.72 10.08
N LEU A 358 24.65 1.28 10.31
CA LEU A 358 25.06 2.55 9.71
C LEU A 358 25.26 2.41 8.20
N LEU A 359 25.88 1.32 7.76
CA LEU A 359 26.04 1.04 6.32
C LEU A 359 24.70 0.79 5.62
N CYS A 360 23.82 -0.02 6.22
CA CYS A 360 22.49 -0.25 5.64
C CYS A 360 21.72 1.06 5.51
N LEU A 361 21.82 1.95 6.51
CA LEU A 361 21.18 3.26 6.48
C LEU A 361 21.77 4.15 5.36
N SER A 362 23.10 4.22 5.26
CA SER A 362 23.80 4.98 4.22
C SER A 362 23.44 4.47 2.82
N LEU A 363 23.49 3.16 2.58
CA LEU A 363 23.14 2.53 1.31
C LEU A 363 21.68 2.77 0.93
N SER A 364 20.73 2.58 1.86
CA SER A 364 19.31 2.81 1.61
C SER A 364 19.05 4.22 1.10
N HIS A 365 19.58 5.23 1.80
CA HIS A 365 19.37 6.62 1.41
C HIS A 365 20.20 7.04 0.17
N ALA A 366 21.35 6.43 -0.06
CA ALA A 366 22.10 6.63 -1.30
C ALA A 366 21.35 6.08 -2.53
N GLY A 367 20.66 4.95 -2.39
CA GLY A 367 19.77 4.40 -3.41
C GLY A 367 18.58 5.32 -3.73
N GLU A 368 17.94 5.87 -2.71
CA GLU A 368 16.85 6.85 -2.89
C GLU A 368 17.28 8.13 -3.61
N LEU A 369 18.53 8.58 -3.40
CA LEU A 369 19.08 9.79 -4.04
C LEU A 369 19.34 9.58 -5.53
N ALA A 370 19.60 8.35 -5.94
CA ALA A 370 19.77 8.04 -7.35
C ALA A 370 18.51 8.31 -8.18
N ASP A 371 17.32 8.26 -7.57
CA ASP A 371 16.04 8.52 -8.25
C ASP A 371 15.66 10.02 -8.32
N VAL A 372 16.46 10.95 -7.76
CA VAL A 372 16.17 12.40 -7.75
C VAL A 372 16.81 13.11 -8.95
N PRO A 373 16.03 13.65 -9.91
CA PRO A 373 16.55 14.25 -11.15
C PRO A 373 17.41 15.52 -10.97
N SER A 374 17.36 16.16 -9.81
CA SER A 374 17.98 17.47 -9.54
C SER A 374 19.42 17.40 -8.98
N VAL A 375 19.92 16.21 -8.69
CA VAL A 375 21.30 16.01 -8.23
C VAL A 375 22.21 15.93 -9.45
N SER A 376 23.13 16.89 -9.60
CA SER A 376 24.04 16.96 -10.75
C SER A 376 24.82 15.65 -10.88
N VAL A 377 24.51 14.92 -11.94
CA VAL A 377 24.82 13.53 -12.20
C VAL A 377 26.33 13.28 -12.38
N GLU A 378 27.14 14.30 -12.69
CA GLU A 378 28.49 14.10 -13.20
C GLU A 378 29.56 13.81 -12.11
N LEU A 379 29.37 14.19 -10.86
CA LEU A 379 30.43 14.06 -9.83
C LEU A 379 30.20 12.91 -8.85
N THR A 380 29.00 12.39 -8.74
CA THR A 380 28.62 11.46 -7.66
C THR A 380 28.35 10.03 -8.12
N SER A 381 27.87 9.81 -9.35
CA SER A 381 27.44 8.47 -9.75
C SER A 381 28.60 7.47 -9.86
N GLY A 382 29.72 7.83 -10.46
CA GLY A 382 30.88 6.95 -10.62
C GLY A 382 31.57 6.62 -9.29
N SER A 383 31.73 7.62 -8.42
CA SER A 383 32.34 7.42 -7.08
C SER A 383 31.44 6.57 -6.19
N LEU A 384 30.16 6.90 -6.11
CA LEU A 384 29.16 6.15 -5.32
C LEU A 384 29.05 4.71 -5.81
N PHE A 385 29.03 4.51 -7.12
CA PHE A 385 28.98 3.19 -7.73
C PHE A 385 30.16 2.32 -7.29
N ASN A 386 31.39 2.86 -7.40
CA ASN A 386 32.61 2.18 -6.96
C ASN A 386 32.60 1.88 -5.44
N SER A 387 32.07 2.78 -4.63
CA SER A 387 31.95 2.57 -3.19
C SER A 387 30.99 1.42 -2.87
N VAL A 388 29.85 1.34 -3.56
CA VAL A 388 28.90 0.22 -3.37
C VAL A 388 29.49 -1.11 -3.84
N LEU A 389 30.22 -1.13 -4.97
CA LEU A 389 30.93 -2.32 -5.43
C LEU A 389 31.98 -2.80 -4.42
N ALA A 390 32.76 -1.88 -3.88
CA ALA A 390 33.76 -2.21 -2.87
C ALA A 390 33.11 -2.77 -1.59
N VAL A 391 31.98 -2.24 -1.16
CA VAL A 391 31.21 -2.82 -0.04
C VAL A 391 30.77 -4.25 -0.35
N LEU A 392 30.28 -4.53 -1.56
CA LEU A 392 29.96 -5.89 -1.97
C LEU A 392 31.19 -6.81 -1.98
N GLN A 393 32.35 -6.35 -2.50
CA GLN A 393 33.61 -7.09 -2.45
C GLN A 393 34.02 -7.46 -1.02
N LEU A 394 33.91 -6.52 -0.09
CA LEU A 394 34.17 -6.77 1.33
C LEU A 394 33.23 -7.85 1.91
N CYS A 395 31.97 -7.87 1.49
CA CYS A 395 31.02 -8.88 1.94
C CYS A 395 31.34 -10.30 1.41
N ILE A 396 31.98 -10.43 0.26
CA ILE A 396 32.50 -11.72 -0.27
C ILE A 396 33.78 -12.15 0.44
N GLY A 397 34.45 -11.22 1.12
CA GLY A 397 35.74 -11.48 1.76
C GLY A 397 36.93 -11.08 0.90
N VAL A 398 36.72 -10.38 -0.19
CA VAL A 398 37.79 -9.76 -0.98
C VAL A 398 38.35 -8.56 -0.19
N ALA A 399 39.62 -8.60 0.14
CA ALA A 399 40.25 -7.54 0.90
C ALA A 399 40.40 -6.28 0.03
N VAL A 400 39.81 -5.17 0.48
CA VAL A 400 40.06 -3.86 -0.08
C VAL A 400 41.27 -3.29 0.68
N PRO A 401 42.37 -2.92 -0.02
CA PRO A 401 43.66 -2.59 0.63
C PRO A 401 43.58 -1.47 1.66
N THR A 402 42.61 -0.56 1.51
CA THR A 402 42.42 0.61 2.37
C THR A 402 41.54 0.36 3.58
N THR A 403 40.74 -0.73 3.60
CA THR A 403 39.76 -1.00 4.67
C THR A 403 40.38 -1.68 5.89
N PRO A 404 40.11 -1.22 7.13
CA PRO A 404 40.61 -1.85 8.36
C PRO A 404 40.11 -3.32 8.49
N ALA A 405 40.99 -4.21 8.91
CA ALA A 405 40.72 -5.65 9.03
C ALA A 405 39.51 -6.02 9.92
N TYR A 406 39.20 -5.20 10.91
CA TYR A 406 38.04 -5.43 11.79
C TYR A 406 36.72 -5.16 11.06
N ILE A 407 36.68 -4.15 10.17
CA ILE A 407 35.50 -3.86 9.34
C ILE A 407 35.27 -5.00 8.35
N CYS A 408 36.32 -5.49 7.69
CA CYS A 408 36.21 -6.65 6.81
C CYS A 408 35.54 -7.84 7.54
N ARG A 409 36.00 -8.14 8.77
CA ARG A 409 35.40 -9.21 9.58
C ARG A 409 33.93 -8.97 9.97
N HIS A 410 33.51 -7.71 10.10
CA HIS A 410 32.11 -7.39 10.36
C HIS A 410 31.20 -7.62 9.16
N LEU A 411 31.72 -7.43 7.96
CA LEU A 411 30.95 -7.41 6.71
C LEU A 411 30.93 -8.75 5.97
N ILE A 412 31.98 -9.59 6.13
CA ILE A 412 32.01 -10.91 5.48
C ILE A 412 30.75 -11.71 5.81
N GLY A 413 30.06 -12.15 4.77
CA GLY A 413 28.82 -12.92 4.85
C GLY A 413 27.63 -12.13 5.40
N CYS A 414 27.70 -10.81 5.49
CA CYS A 414 26.59 -9.99 6.02
C CYS A 414 25.51 -9.78 4.94
N VAL A 415 24.54 -10.67 4.91
CA VAL A 415 23.40 -10.67 3.97
C VAL A 415 22.63 -9.35 3.97
N ARG A 416 22.44 -8.74 5.14
CA ARG A 416 21.70 -7.49 5.25
C ARG A 416 22.38 -6.36 4.47
N VAL A 417 23.70 -6.21 4.58
CA VAL A 417 24.47 -5.20 3.84
C VAL A 417 24.48 -5.53 2.34
N GLN A 418 24.62 -6.81 1.97
CA GLN A 418 24.57 -7.27 0.60
C GLN A 418 23.26 -6.85 -0.07
N ARG A 419 22.11 -7.08 0.60
CA ARG A 419 20.79 -6.72 0.08
C ARG A 419 20.68 -5.22 -0.19
N PHE A 420 21.00 -4.38 0.78
CA PHE A 420 20.95 -2.92 0.59
C PHE A 420 21.92 -2.43 -0.49
N ALA A 421 23.12 -3.02 -0.59
CA ALA A 421 24.08 -2.66 -1.64
C ALA A 421 23.56 -3.03 -3.04
N VAL A 422 22.94 -4.20 -3.21
CA VAL A 422 22.33 -4.63 -4.47
C VAL A 422 21.14 -3.74 -4.85
N ASP A 423 20.27 -3.41 -3.89
CA ASP A 423 19.13 -2.51 -4.12
C ASP A 423 19.63 -1.11 -4.56
N THR A 424 20.70 -0.60 -3.93
CA THR A 424 21.33 0.67 -4.31
C THR A 424 21.90 0.61 -5.72
N LEU A 425 22.61 -0.48 -6.09
CA LEU A 425 23.11 -0.68 -7.44
C LEU A 425 21.97 -0.73 -8.47
N GLY A 426 20.85 -1.41 -8.13
CA GLY A 426 19.67 -1.45 -8.97
C GLY A 426 19.09 -0.06 -9.26
N SER A 427 19.06 0.83 -8.26
CA SER A 427 18.65 2.22 -8.43
C SER A 427 19.65 3.02 -9.28
N LEU A 428 20.95 2.84 -9.05
CA LEU A 428 22.02 3.51 -9.82
C LEU A 428 22.06 3.07 -11.29
N SER A 429 21.77 1.80 -11.60
CA SER A 429 21.81 1.24 -12.95
C SER A 429 20.81 1.88 -13.90
N LYS A 430 19.69 2.38 -13.38
CA LYS A 430 18.69 3.09 -14.19
C LYS A 430 19.21 4.40 -14.79
N GLN A 431 20.26 4.96 -14.23
CA GLN A 431 20.80 6.28 -14.61
C GLN A 431 22.09 6.21 -15.42
N THR A 432 22.88 5.13 -15.28
CA THR A 432 24.19 5.02 -15.90
C THR A 432 24.14 4.23 -17.20
N GLY A 433 24.32 4.91 -18.34
CA GLY A 433 24.48 4.28 -19.66
C GLY A 433 25.89 3.77 -19.96
N SER A 434 26.81 3.64 -18.98
CA SER A 434 28.22 3.24 -19.21
C SER A 434 28.37 1.72 -19.16
N THR A 435 28.89 1.15 -20.27
CA THR A 435 29.13 -0.29 -20.43
C THR A 435 30.19 -0.86 -19.48
N ASP A 436 31.21 -0.06 -19.12
CA ASP A 436 32.33 -0.52 -18.27
C ASP A 436 31.89 -0.85 -16.83
N PHE A 437 30.95 -0.12 -16.30
CA PHE A 437 30.39 -0.41 -14.96
C PHE A 437 29.52 -1.66 -14.94
N VAL A 438 28.83 -1.94 -16.03
CA VAL A 438 27.95 -3.09 -16.15
C VAL A 438 28.74 -4.40 -16.08
N GLU A 439 29.89 -4.47 -16.74
CA GLU A 439 30.76 -5.66 -16.71
C GLU A 439 31.33 -5.92 -15.30
N GLN A 440 31.76 -4.89 -14.60
CA GLN A 440 32.27 -5.02 -13.23
C GLN A 440 31.21 -5.54 -12.25
N VAL A 441 29.99 -4.99 -12.32
CA VAL A 441 28.88 -5.45 -11.48
C VAL A 441 28.50 -6.88 -11.82
N PHE A 442 28.41 -7.21 -13.10
CA PHE A 442 28.08 -8.56 -13.55
C PHE A 442 29.06 -9.59 -12.96
N ASN A 443 30.36 -9.32 -13.05
CA ASN A 443 31.38 -10.21 -12.53
C ASN A 443 31.27 -10.42 -11.00
N ILE A 444 31.02 -9.34 -10.23
CA ILE A 444 30.85 -9.44 -8.79
C ILE A 444 29.57 -10.21 -8.42
N LEU A 445 28.46 -9.91 -9.10
CA LEU A 445 27.20 -10.62 -8.85
C LEU A 445 27.26 -12.09 -9.26
N LEU A 446 28.00 -12.41 -10.34
CA LEU A 446 28.24 -13.79 -10.76
C LEU A 446 29.06 -14.53 -9.70
N GLU A 447 30.09 -13.90 -9.12
CA GLU A 447 30.88 -14.46 -8.01
C GLU A 447 29.99 -14.77 -6.78
N TYR A 448 29.05 -13.89 -6.46
CA TYR A 448 28.04 -14.16 -5.44
C TYR A 448 27.19 -15.40 -5.75
N LEU A 449 26.73 -15.55 -6.99
CA LEU A 449 25.95 -16.71 -7.42
C LEU A 449 26.75 -18.02 -7.37
N ILE A 450 28.07 -17.97 -7.51
CA ILE A 450 28.94 -19.14 -7.40
C ILE A 450 29.05 -19.60 -5.94
N ASN A 451 28.91 -18.69 -4.97
CA ASN A 451 29.01 -18.99 -3.55
C ASN A 451 27.74 -19.71 -3.05
N PRO A 452 27.84 -20.87 -2.35
CA PRO A 452 26.70 -21.66 -1.91
C PRO A 452 25.81 -20.97 -0.86
N ASP A 453 26.32 -19.99 -0.12
CA ASP A 453 25.61 -19.33 0.98
C ASP A 453 24.89 -18.03 0.54
N THR A 454 24.77 -17.78 -0.75
CA THR A 454 24.12 -16.58 -1.27
C THR A 454 22.61 -16.65 -1.19
N GLU A 455 21.98 -15.61 -0.67
CA GLU A 455 20.52 -15.48 -0.67
C GLU A 455 19.94 -15.14 -2.05
N SER A 456 18.65 -15.44 -2.19
CA SER A 456 17.86 -15.21 -3.41
C SER A 456 17.87 -13.76 -3.91
N SER A 457 18.05 -12.77 -3.02
CA SER A 457 18.07 -11.33 -3.35
C SER A 457 19.12 -10.96 -4.40
N MET A 458 20.20 -11.75 -4.54
CA MET A 458 21.25 -11.53 -5.55
C MET A 458 20.78 -11.74 -6.97
N TYR A 459 19.77 -12.58 -7.21
CA TYR A 459 19.19 -12.78 -8.54
C TYR A 459 18.51 -11.51 -9.07
N PHE A 460 17.86 -10.75 -8.19
CA PHE A 460 17.25 -9.47 -8.58
C PHE A 460 18.28 -8.43 -9.00
N GLY A 461 19.43 -8.39 -8.32
CA GLY A 461 20.54 -7.51 -8.71
C GLY A 461 21.06 -7.81 -10.12
N LEU A 462 21.33 -9.07 -10.41
CA LEU A 462 21.76 -9.52 -11.73
C LEU A 462 20.73 -9.21 -12.82
N TYR A 463 19.46 -9.31 -12.50
CA TYR A 463 18.37 -8.98 -13.41
C TYR A 463 18.46 -7.53 -13.93
N TYR A 464 18.62 -6.54 -13.04
CA TYR A 464 18.73 -5.13 -13.45
C TYR A 464 19.91 -4.87 -14.38
N PHE A 465 21.02 -5.58 -14.19
CA PHE A 465 22.22 -5.40 -15.00
C PHE A 465 22.16 -6.15 -16.33
N CYS A 466 21.55 -7.33 -16.38
CA CYS A 466 21.35 -8.07 -17.63
C CYS A 466 20.49 -7.31 -18.64
N VAL A 467 19.53 -6.49 -18.17
CA VAL A 467 18.66 -5.69 -19.04
C VAL A 467 19.41 -4.58 -19.76
N SER A 468 20.47 -4.06 -19.15
CA SER A 468 21.23 -2.89 -19.64
C SER A 468 22.40 -3.27 -20.57
N SER A 469 22.74 -4.55 -20.74
CA SER A 469 23.97 -5.01 -21.43
C SER A 469 23.74 -5.68 -22.77
N ASP A 470 24.75 -5.67 -23.63
CA ASP A 470 24.77 -6.48 -24.86
C ASP A 470 24.84 -7.97 -24.57
N SER A 471 23.90 -8.72 -25.14
CA SER A 471 23.48 -10.07 -24.75
C SER A 471 24.51 -11.18 -24.89
N HIS A 472 25.57 -11.01 -25.67
CA HIS A 472 26.46 -12.11 -26.04
C HIS A 472 27.44 -12.52 -24.93
N PHE A 473 27.90 -11.56 -24.10
CA PHE A 473 28.87 -11.79 -23.02
C PHE A 473 28.24 -12.46 -21.80
N ILE A 474 26.99 -12.13 -21.52
CA ILE A 474 26.29 -12.53 -20.30
C ILE A 474 25.90 -14.02 -20.33
N CYS A 475 25.56 -14.56 -21.50
CA CYS A 475 24.96 -15.88 -21.59
C CYS A 475 25.95 -17.04 -21.43
N SER A 476 27.23 -16.88 -21.81
CA SER A 476 28.21 -17.95 -21.74
C SER A 476 28.56 -18.36 -20.30
N ASP A 477 28.70 -17.38 -19.41
CA ASP A 477 29.18 -17.62 -18.05
C ASP A 477 28.02 -17.79 -17.05
N LEU A 478 26.88 -17.19 -17.33
CA LEU A 478 25.70 -17.24 -16.48
C LEU A 478 25.02 -18.61 -16.48
N PHE A 479 24.81 -19.21 -17.66
CA PHE A 479 24.06 -20.47 -17.76
C PHE A 479 24.69 -21.66 -17.00
N PRO A 480 26.01 -21.85 -16.97
CA PRO A 480 26.65 -22.89 -16.16
C PRO A 480 26.37 -22.71 -14.66
N VAL A 481 26.41 -21.46 -14.16
CA VAL A 481 26.13 -21.14 -12.77
C VAL A 481 24.64 -21.35 -12.47
N LEU A 482 23.77 -20.89 -13.35
CA LEU A 482 22.32 -21.03 -13.21
C LEU A 482 21.90 -22.50 -13.15
N LYS A 483 22.48 -23.38 -14.02
CA LYS A 483 22.26 -24.83 -13.96
C LYS A 483 22.64 -25.43 -12.61
N LYS A 484 23.79 -24.99 -12.06
CA LYS A 484 24.21 -25.46 -10.74
C LYS A 484 23.21 -25.06 -9.66
N ARG A 485 22.63 -23.86 -9.75
CA ARG A 485 21.61 -23.36 -8.81
C ARG A 485 20.26 -24.05 -8.98
N LEU A 486 19.86 -24.36 -10.19
CA LEU A 486 18.64 -25.15 -10.45
C LEU A 486 18.73 -26.57 -9.89
N CYS A 487 19.93 -27.07 -9.59
CA CYS A 487 20.18 -28.38 -8.96
C CYS A 487 20.61 -28.23 -7.47
N ASP A 488 20.44 -27.07 -6.82
CA ASP A 488 20.80 -26.87 -5.42
C ASP A 488 19.95 -27.75 -4.48
N VAL A 489 20.51 -28.16 -3.34
CA VAL A 489 19.79 -28.95 -2.33
C VAL A 489 18.65 -28.16 -1.71
N ARG A 490 18.84 -26.86 -1.50
CA ARG A 490 17.85 -25.94 -0.92
C ARG A 490 16.81 -25.57 -1.97
N TRP A 491 15.55 -25.76 -1.65
CA TRP A 491 14.44 -25.48 -2.56
C TRP A 491 14.31 -23.97 -2.84
N GLU A 492 14.58 -23.08 -1.87
CA GLU A 492 14.52 -21.63 -2.03
C GLU A 492 15.50 -21.14 -3.09
N VAL A 493 16.66 -21.79 -3.20
CA VAL A 493 17.67 -21.47 -4.22
C VAL A 493 17.20 -21.91 -5.61
N ARG A 494 16.59 -23.10 -5.71
CA ARG A 494 16.04 -23.60 -6.98
C ARG A 494 14.89 -22.72 -7.46
N ASP A 495 13.98 -22.35 -6.54
CA ASP A 495 12.85 -21.46 -6.82
C ASP A 495 13.31 -20.10 -7.33
N SER A 496 14.18 -19.42 -6.59
CA SER A 496 14.72 -18.11 -6.98
C SER A 496 15.51 -18.17 -8.30
N ALA A 497 16.20 -19.27 -8.59
CA ALA A 497 16.88 -19.45 -9.87
C ALA A 497 15.87 -19.59 -11.02
N LEU A 498 14.73 -20.23 -10.82
CA LEU A 498 13.64 -20.34 -11.79
C LEU A 498 12.95 -18.98 -12.02
N GLU A 499 12.67 -18.24 -10.95
CA GLU A 499 12.12 -16.89 -11.06
C GLU A 499 13.05 -15.97 -11.84
N PHE A 500 14.36 -16.02 -11.53
CA PHE A 500 15.36 -15.26 -12.27
C PHE A 500 15.40 -15.65 -13.75
N LEU A 501 15.40 -16.94 -14.07
CA LEU A 501 15.36 -17.44 -15.46
C LEU A 501 14.11 -16.96 -16.19
N THR A 502 12.96 -16.96 -15.52
CA THR A 502 11.71 -16.44 -16.09
C THR A 502 11.84 -14.97 -16.44
N GLN A 503 12.37 -14.14 -15.54
CA GLN A 503 12.56 -12.72 -15.76
C GLN A 503 13.62 -12.47 -16.86
N LEU A 504 14.70 -13.21 -16.87
CA LEU A 504 15.72 -13.16 -17.92
C LEU A 504 15.09 -13.45 -19.29
N THR A 505 14.30 -14.51 -19.37
CA THR A 505 13.62 -14.93 -20.59
C THR A 505 12.64 -13.87 -21.10
N LEU A 506 11.85 -13.25 -20.22
CA LEU A 506 10.92 -12.17 -20.57
C LEU A 506 11.64 -10.95 -21.16
N ASN A 507 12.78 -10.56 -20.59
CA ASN A 507 13.50 -9.37 -21.03
C ASN A 507 14.27 -9.57 -22.36
N PHE A 508 14.76 -10.78 -22.58
CA PHE A 508 15.52 -11.09 -23.80
C PHE A 508 14.67 -11.67 -24.92
N GLN A 509 13.36 -11.79 -24.76
CA GLN A 509 12.45 -12.36 -25.79
C GLN A 509 12.50 -11.62 -27.14
N GLY A 510 12.88 -10.34 -27.16
CA GLY A 510 13.02 -9.55 -28.39
C GLY A 510 14.38 -9.65 -29.06
N LYS A 511 15.38 -10.31 -28.47
CA LYS A 511 16.76 -10.44 -29.00
C LYS A 511 16.91 -11.76 -29.73
N THR A 512 17.23 -11.72 -31.02
CA THR A 512 17.29 -12.89 -31.91
C THR A 512 18.36 -13.89 -31.53
N GLU A 513 19.40 -13.46 -30.82
CA GLU A 513 20.55 -14.31 -30.42
C GLU A 513 20.26 -15.13 -29.14
N PHE A 514 19.32 -14.71 -28.32
CA PHE A 514 19.06 -15.34 -27.01
C PHE A 514 18.43 -16.74 -27.11
N PRO A 515 17.37 -16.98 -27.94
CA PRO A 515 16.73 -18.29 -28.00
C PRO A 515 17.67 -19.45 -28.37
N PRO A 516 18.57 -19.31 -29.40
CA PRO A 516 19.55 -20.36 -29.72
C PRO A 516 20.49 -20.68 -28.57
N ILE A 517 20.95 -19.66 -27.84
CA ILE A 517 21.87 -19.85 -26.70
C ILE A 517 21.10 -20.57 -25.54
N LEU A 518 19.89 -20.18 -25.28
CA LEU A 518 19.04 -20.80 -24.25
C LEU A 518 18.80 -22.28 -24.57
N LEU A 519 18.49 -22.64 -25.83
CA LEU A 519 18.28 -24.01 -26.27
C LEU A 519 19.56 -24.84 -26.15
N SER A 520 20.69 -24.30 -26.62
CA SER A 520 21.99 -25.00 -26.56
C SER A 520 22.50 -25.17 -25.13
N SER A 521 22.05 -24.35 -24.20
CA SER A 521 22.42 -24.43 -22.80
C SER A 521 22.00 -25.73 -22.10
N GLY A 522 20.97 -26.43 -22.59
CA GLY A 522 20.39 -27.61 -21.96
C GLY A 522 19.53 -27.32 -20.73
N ILE A 523 19.16 -26.06 -20.46
CA ILE A 523 18.29 -25.66 -19.38
C ILE A 523 16.87 -26.24 -19.56
N LEU A 524 16.37 -26.32 -20.78
CA LEU A 524 15.04 -26.84 -21.09
C LEU A 524 14.82 -28.23 -20.48
N LYS A 525 15.83 -29.11 -20.55
CA LYS A 525 15.75 -30.43 -19.94
C LYS A 525 15.64 -30.36 -18.42
N LEU A 526 16.42 -29.48 -17.77
CA LEU A 526 16.34 -29.28 -16.32
C LEU A 526 14.98 -28.72 -15.89
N LEU A 527 14.38 -27.83 -16.68
CA LEU A 527 13.03 -27.32 -16.39
C LEU A 527 11.99 -28.45 -16.43
N LEU A 528 12.08 -29.33 -17.39
CA LEU A 528 11.22 -30.52 -17.48
C LEU A 528 11.39 -31.44 -16.28
N ASP A 529 12.63 -31.66 -15.82
CA ASP A 529 12.91 -32.48 -14.64
C ASP A 529 12.34 -31.82 -13.37
N LEU A 530 12.43 -30.48 -13.22
CA LEU A 530 11.93 -29.72 -12.08
C LEU A 530 10.40 -29.63 -12.00
N LEU A 531 9.66 -29.98 -13.03
CA LEU A 531 8.21 -30.16 -12.96
C LEU A 531 7.81 -31.27 -11.97
N SER A 532 8.74 -32.20 -11.65
CA SER A 532 8.54 -33.30 -10.68
C SER A 532 9.28 -33.05 -9.37
N ASP A 533 9.67 -31.80 -9.05
CA ASP A 533 10.33 -31.47 -7.80
C ASP A 533 9.45 -31.80 -6.58
N SER A 534 10.06 -32.15 -5.45
CA SER A 534 9.34 -32.40 -4.21
C SER A 534 8.56 -31.19 -3.70
N GLU A 535 9.12 -29.97 -3.93
CA GLU A 535 8.57 -28.72 -3.43
C GLU A 535 7.60 -28.08 -4.43
N SER A 536 6.39 -27.78 -3.98
CA SER A 536 5.33 -27.20 -4.84
C SER A 536 5.68 -25.82 -5.39
N TYR A 537 6.41 -25.01 -4.65
CA TYR A 537 6.90 -23.70 -5.11
C TYR A 537 7.85 -23.86 -6.29
N VAL A 538 8.80 -24.79 -6.19
CA VAL A 538 9.75 -25.08 -7.27
C VAL A 538 9.02 -25.59 -8.52
N ARG A 539 8.03 -26.50 -8.36
CA ARG A 539 7.21 -26.94 -9.49
C ARG A 539 6.46 -25.80 -10.16
N ALA A 540 5.87 -24.87 -9.35
CA ALA A 540 5.15 -23.71 -9.87
C ALA A 540 6.06 -22.76 -10.66
N SER A 541 7.24 -22.46 -10.14
CA SER A 541 8.23 -21.63 -10.83
C SER A 541 8.81 -22.34 -12.06
N ALA A 542 8.97 -23.67 -12.03
CA ALA A 542 9.38 -24.46 -13.19
C ALA A 542 8.32 -24.42 -14.31
N VAL A 543 7.04 -24.51 -13.97
CA VAL A 543 5.91 -24.34 -14.92
C VAL A 543 6.01 -22.98 -15.59
N THR A 544 6.18 -21.92 -14.83
CA THR A 544 6.27 -20.54 -15.34
C THR A 544 7.48 -20.35 -16.24
N ALA A 545 8.66 -20.78 -15.79
CA ALA A 545 9.91 -20.68 -16.55
C ALA A 545 9.84 -21.49 -17.86
N LEU A 546 9.27 -22.69 -17.80
CA LEU A 546 9.10 -23.55 -18.96
C LEU A 546 8.13 -22.94 -19.98
N GLY A 547 7.01 -22.38 -19.50
CA GLY A 547 6.02 -21.70 -20.35
C GLY A 547 6.63 -20.53 -21.11
N GLN A 548 7.43 -19.70 -20.45
CA GLN A 548 8.13 -18.58 -21.09
C GLN A 548 9.23 -19.04 -22.05
N THR A 549 9.98 -20.07 -21.67
CA THR A 549 11.02 -20.65 -22.52
C THR A 549 10.45 -21.24 -23.81
N ALA A 550 9.38 -22.03 -23.70
CA ALA A 550 8.71 -22.63 -24.86
C ALA A 550 8.13 -21.58 -25.81
N TYR A 551 7.67 -20.44 -25.27
CA TYR A 551 7.15 -19.33 -26.07
C TYR A 551 8.23 -18.66 -26.95
N ILE A 552 9.46 -18.52 -26.42
CA ILE A 552 10.56 -17.84 -27.12
C ILE A 552 11.24 -18.74 -28.15
N THR A 553 11.37 -20.02 -27.86
CA THR A 553 12.17 -20.96 -28.69
C THR A 553 11.58 -21.26 -30.05
N ASN A 554 10.30 -21.00 -30.25
CA ASN A 554 9.59 -21.37 -31.45
C ASN A 554 9.89 -20.49 -32.69
N ASN A 555 10.45 -19.30 -32.51
CA ASN A 555 10.76 -18.40 -33.65
C ASN A 555 11.96 -18.86 -34.47
N ASN A 556 12.64 -19.94 -34.11
CA ASN A 556 13.87 -20.41 -34.75
C ASN A 556 13.81 -21.83 -35.40
N GLU A 557 12.63 -22.49 -35.32
CA GLU A 557 12.48 -23.87 -35.85
C GLU A 557 12.47 -23.99 -37.40
N GLU A 558 12.50 -22.89 -38.15
CA GLU A 558 12.64 -22.98 -39.62
C GLU A 558 13.95 -23.66 -40.06
N ASN A 559 14.90 -23.91 -39.16
CA ASN A 559 16.27 -24.45 -39.47
C ASN A 559 16.63 -25.77 -38.79
N LEU A 560 15.77 -26.38 -37.98
CA LEU A 560 16.05 -27.65 -37.30
C LEU A 560 15.08 -28.73 -37.76
N ASN A 561 15.54 -29.55 -38.72
CA ASN A 561 14.87 -30.80 -39.12
C ASN A 561 14.85 -31.78 -37.93
N SER A 562 13.83 -31.68 -37.05
CA SER A 562 13.54 -32.69 -36.05
C SER A 562 12.67 -33.78 -36.67
N GLU A 563 13.14 -35.03 -36.63
CA GLU A 563 12.48 -36.22 -37.17
C GLU A 563 11.21 -36.62 -36.36
N SER A 564 10.86 -35.90 -35.27
CA SER A 564 9.65 -36.09 -34.49
C SER A 564 8.69 -34.90 -34.73
N GLY A 565 7.60 -35.14 -35.42
CA GLY A 565 6.66 -34.12 -35.96
C GLY A 565 5.81 -33.36 -34.93
N THR A 566 6.22 -33.27 -33.66
CA THR A 566 5.55 -32.44 -32.64
C THR A 566 6.44 -31.28 -32.21
N SER A 567 5.85 -30.05 -32.17
CA SER A 567 6.61 -28.87 -31.73
C SER A 567 6.90 -28.93 -30.24
N VAL A 568 8.02 -28.34 -29.80
CA VAL A 568 8.36 -28.21 -28.37
C VAL A 568 7.20 -27.61 -27.56
N GLN A 569 6.48 -26.68 -28.13
CA GLN A 569 5.33 -26.04 -27.52
C GLN A 569 4.16 -27.03 -27.28
N GLU A 570 3.91 -27.97 -28.19
CA GLU A 570 2.85 -28.96 -28.03
C GLU A 570 3.16 -29.96 -26.91
N ASP A 571 4.42 -30.43 -26.83
CA ASP A 571 4.85 -31.33 -25.75
C ASP A 571 4.74 -30.62 -24.37
N VAL A 572 5.20 -29.36 -24.31
CA VAL A 572 5.08 -28.54 -23.09
C VAL A 572 3.62 -28.32 -22.72
N ALA A 573 2.76 -27.93 -23.67
CA ALA A 573 1.32 -27.71 -23.40
C ALA A 573 0.63 -28.95 -22.82
N SER A 574 0.93 -30.14 -23.40
CA SER A 574 0.40 -31.40 -22.90
C SER A 574 0.82 -31.68 -21.45
N ARG A 575 2.10 -31.51 -21.14
CA ARG A 575 2.62 -31.73 -19.78
C ARG A 575 2.04 -30.74 -18.77
N LEU A 576 1.83 -29.47 -19.18
CA LEU A 576 1.21 -28.50 -18.31
C LEU A 576 -0.26 -28.84 -17.99
N VAL A 577 -1.01 -29.35 -18.97
CA VAL A 577 -2.38 -29.83 -18.75
C VAL A 577 -2.38 -31.03 -17.80
N ASP A 578 -1.43 -31.94 -17.91
CA ASP A 578 -1.28 -33.08 -16.99
C ASP A 578 -1.01 -32.62 -15.55
N ILE A 579 -0.16 -31.59 -15.35
CA ILE A 579 0.08 -31.00 -14.02
C ILE A 579 -1.21 -30.38 -13.46
N LEU A 580 -1.96 -29.64 -14.25
CA LEU A 580 -3.24 -29.07 -13.81
C LEU A 580 -4.24 -30.15 -13.38
N ALA A 581 -4.21 -31.30 -14.03
CA ALA A 581 -5.12 -32.41 -13.75
C ALA A 581 -4.69 -33.29 -12.57
N GLN A 582 -3.40 -33.37 -12.27
CA GLN A 582 -2.84 -34.42 -11.38
C GLN A 582 -2.05 -33.85 -10.17
N ASP A 583 -1.52 -32.62 -10.20
CA ASP A 583 -0.77 -32.08 -9.06
C ASP A 583 -1.66 -31.87 -7.84
N THR A 584 -1.19 -32.31 -6.68
CA THR A 584 -1.94 -32.22 -5.42
C THR A 584 -1.99 -30.82 -4.85
N GLU A 585 -1.00 -29.98 -5.20
CA GLU A 585 -0.85 -28.64 -4.64
C GLU A 585 -1.40 -27.55 -5.58
N GLY A 586 -2.00 -26.50 -5.01
CA GLY A 586 -2.60 -25.41 -5.76
C GLY A 586 -1.58 -24.54 -6.53
N PHE A 587 -0.38 -24.33 -6.00
CA PHE A 587 0.62 -23.44 -6.61
C PHE A 587 1.02 -23.83 -8.04
N PRO A 588 1.39 -25.10 -8.35
CA PRO A 588 1.68 -25.51 -9.71
C PRO A 588 0.47 -25.40 -10.63
N ARG A 589 -0.74 -25.77 -10.15
CA ARG A 589 -1.97 -25.67 -10.94
C ARG A 589 -2.32 -24.22 -11.28
N ARG A 590 -2.13 -23.25 -10.34
CA ARG A 590 -2.27 -21.80 -10.60
C ARG A 590 -1.29 -21.34 -11.67
N ALA A 591 -0.03 -21.78 -11.59
CA ALA A 591 1.01 -21.41 -12.55
C ALA A 591 0.65 -21.88 -13.98
N VAL A 592 0.10 -23.08 -14.14
CA VAL A 592 -0.36 -23.58 -15.44
C VAL A 592 -1.41 -22.66 -16.04
N VAL A 593 -2.45 -22.31 -15.30
CA VAL A 593 -3.53 -21.44 -15.82
C VAL A 593 -2.99 -20.06 -16.23
N LYS A 594 -2.07 -19.49 -15.43
CA LYS A 594 -1.38 -18.24 -15.77
C LYS A 594 -0.58 -18.32 -17.06
N VAL A 595 0.19 -19.39 -17.25
CA VAL A 595 0.95 -19.62 -18.50
C VAL A 595 0.03 -19.65 -19.71
N PHE A 596 -1.08 -20.37 -19.64
CA PHE A 596 -2.04 -20.41 -20.75
C PHE A 596 -2.74 -19.06 -20.99
N ALA A 597 -3.04 -18.31 -19.94
CA ALA A 597 -3.56 -16.95 -20.05
C ALA A 597 -2.56 -16.00 -20.74
N ASP A 598 -1.26 -16.11 -20.43
CA ASP A 598 -0.21 -15.30 -21.05
C ASP A 598 0.05 -15.71 -22.50
N TRP A 599 0.06 -17.00 -22.79
CA TRP A 599 0.11 -17.51 -24.17
C TRP A 599 -1.07 -17.01 -25.00
N LEU A 600 -2.26 -16.99 -24.41
CA LEU A 600 -3.45 -16.47 -25.06
C LEU A 600 -3.31 -14.97 -25.40
N LYS A 601 -2.78 -14.15 -24.48
CA LYS A 601 -2.50 -12.71 -24.74
C LYS A 601 -1.57 -12.50 -25.93
N GLN A 602 -0.67 -13.43 -26.17
CA GLN A 602 0.39 -13.34 -27.17
C GLN A 602 0.20 -14.32 -28.36
N ARG A 603 -1.07 -14.70 -28.63
CA ARG A 603 -1.46 -15.77 -29.57
C ARG A 603 -0.85 -15.69 -30.97
N SER A 604 -0.49 -14.50 -31.46
CA SER A 604 0.10 -14.30 -32.82
C SER A 604 1.45 -15.02 -33.03
N ARG A 605 2.10 -15.46 -31.96
CA ARG A 605 3.40 -16.12 -31.98
C ARG A 605 3.33 -17.61 -31.58
N LEU A 606 2.15 -18.15 -31.35
CA LEU A 606 1.97 -19.55 -30.98
C LEU A 606 1.76 -20.43 -32.22
N THR A 607 2.46 -21.56 -32.27
CA THR A 607 2.34 -22.56 -33.35
C THR A 607 1.68 -23.86 -32.90
N ILE A 608 1.09 -23.90 -31.69
CA ILE A 608 0.36 -25.05 -31.16
C ILE A 608 -0.88 -25.28 -32.03
N GLN A 609 -0.93 -26.43 -32.76
CA GLN A 609 -2.02 -26.75 -33.68
C GLN A 609 -3.37 -26.88 -32.97
N ASN A 610 -3.39 -27.47 -31.77
CA ASN A 610 -4.58 -27.73 -30.97
C ASN A 610 -4.69 -26.86 -29.72
N PHE A 611 -4.21 -25.60 -29.82
CA PHE A 611 -4.22 -24.68 -28.67
C PHE A 611 -5.61 -24.50 -28.06
N GLU A 612 -6.66 -24.41 -28.89
CA GLU A 612 -8.02 -24.22 -28.42
C GLU A 612 -8.54 -25.42 -27.60
N GLU A 613 -8.17 -26.63 -27.96
CA GLU A 613 -8.51 -27.84 -27.19
C GLU A 613 -7.80 -27.89 -25.84
N SER A 614 -6.51 -27.53 -25.84
CA SER A 614 -5.72 -27.44 -24.59
C SER A 614 -6.26 -26.33 -23.69
N ALA A 615 -6.58 -25.15 -24.25
CA ALA A 615 -7.16 -24.03 -23.52
C ALA A 615 -8.56 -24.38 -22.94
N ALA A 616 -9.40 -25.08 -23.71
CA ALA A 616 -10.69 -25.58 -23.23
C ALA A 616 -10.52 -26.58 -22.07
N SER A 617 -9.50 -27.44 -22.16
CA SER A 617 -9.18 -28.39 -21.08
C SER A 617 -8.71 -27.65 -19.81
N VAL A 618 -7.85 -26.64 -19.95
CA VAL A 618 -7.40 -25.79 -18.84
C VAL A 618 -8.58 -25.06 -18.19
N LEU A 619 -9.46 -24.46 -18.96
CA LEU A 619 -10.67 -23.82 -18.43
C LEU A 619 -11.57 -24.80 -17.70
N LYS A 620 -11.75 -26.00 -18.25
CA LYS A 620 -12.59 -27.04 -17.64
C LYS A 620 -12.02 -27.54 -16.30
N TYR A 621 -10.73 -27.85 -16.25
CA TYR A 621 -10.10 -28.31 -15.00
C TYR A 621 -9.99 -27.19 -13.99
N GLY A 622 -9.51 -26.02 -14.40
CA GLY A 622 -9.26 -24.90 -13.51
C GLY A 622 -10.54 -24.27 -12.92
N SER A 623 -11.64 -24.21 -13.68
CA SER A 623 -12.92 -23.68 -13.15
C SER A 623 -13.60 -24.62 -12.14
N ASN A 624 -13.22 -25.90 -12.13
CA ASN A 624 -13.74 -26.91 -11.19
C ASN A 624 -12.71 -27.31 -10.11
N ASP A 625 -11.63 -26.56 -9.97
CA ASP A 625 -10.59 -26.82 -8.99
C ASP A 625 -11.10 -26.65 -7.55
N LEU A 626 -10.43 -27.33 -6.61
CA LEU A 626 -10.69 -27.15 -5.17
C LEU A 626 -10.10 -25.83 -4.64
N ASP A 627 -9.04 -25.36 -5.27
CA ASP A 627 -8.34 -24.13 -4.90
C ASP A 627 -9.00 -22.92 -5.57
N TRP A 628 -9.48 -21.98 -4.76
CA TRP A 628 -10.19 -20.79 -5.22
C TRP A 628 -9.34 -19.84 -6.09
N GLU A 629 -8.02 -19.79 -5.89
CA GLU A 629 -7.14 -18.98 -6.74
C GLU A 629 -6.94 -19.61 -8.12
N VAL A 630 -6.93 -20.94 -8.24
CA VAL A 630 -6.94 -21.62 -9.55
C VAL A 630 -8.21 -21.27 -10.32
N LYS A 631 -9.37 -21.25 -9.63
CA LYS A 631 -10.64 -20.82 -10.23
C LYS A 631 -10.59 -19.35 -10.69
N ILE A 632 -10.05 -18.43 -9.86
CA ILE A 632 -9.90 -17.03 -10.24
C ILE A 632 -9.03 -16.87 -11.50
N HIS A 633 -7.86 -17.53 -11.55
CA HIS A 633 -7.01 -17.46 -12.72
C HIS A 633 -7.67 -18.06 -13.97
N SER A 634 -8.54 -19.05 -13.80
CA SER A 634 -9.35 -19.58 -14.90
C SER A 634 -10.39 -18.57 -15.41
N LEU A 635 -11.02 -17.81 -14.52
CA LEU A 635 -11.88 -16.68 -14.88
C LEU A 635 -11.10 -15.55 -15.55
N GLU A 636 -9.89 -15.22 -15.09
CA GLU A 636 -9.01 -14.25 -15.75
C GLU A 636 -8.61 -14.70 -17.15
N MET A 637 -8.31 -15.99 -17.34
CA MET A 637 -8.04 -16.56 -18.65
C MET A 637 -9.28 -16.46 -19.57
N ALA A 638 -10.47 -16.75 -19.03
CA ALA A 638 -11.74 -16.59 -19.76
C ALA A 638 -11.96 -15.12 -20.16
N GLU A 639 -11.68 -14.17 -19.27
CA GLU A 639 -11.77 -12.73 -19.56
C GLU A 639 -10.84 -12.29 -20.69
N VAL A 640 -9.59 -12.77 -20.68
CA VAL A 640 -8.63 -12.52 -21.78
C VAL A 640 -9.19 -13.05 -23.10
N TYR A 641 -9.77 -14.25 -23.09
CA TYR A 641 -10.37 -14.86 -24.28
C TYR A 641 -11.58 -14.06 -24.80
N ILE A 642 -12.45 -13.61 -23.90
CA ILE A 642 -13.60 -12.75 -24.20
C ILE A 642 -13.12 -11.46 -24.88
N ASN A 643 -12.17 -10.76 -24.24
CA ASN A 643 -11.65 -9.48 -24.72
C ASN A 643 -11.01 -9.60 -26.11
N GLN A 644 -10.24 -10.66 -26.37
CA GLN A 644 -9.63 -10.90 -27.67
C GLN A 644 -10.64 -11.26 -28.77
N THR A 645 -11.69 -11.98 -28.40
CA THR A 645 -12.72 -12.40 -29.35
C THR A 645 -13.61 -11.22 -29.72
N LEU A 646 -14.02 -10.41 -28.73
CA LEU A 646 -14.87 -9.24 -28.93
C LEU A 646 -14.13 -8.07 -29.59
N SER A 647 -12.82 -7.87 -29.30
CA SER A 647 -12.04 -6.78 -29.93
C SER A 647 -11.92 -6.92 -31.45
N LYS A 648 -12.10 -8.11 -31.99
CA LYS A 648 -12.14 -8.36 -33.44
C LYS A 648 -13.45 -8.00 -34.11
N SER A 649 -14.55 -7.93 -33.36
CA SER A 649 -15.88 -7.63 -33.85
C SER A 649 -16.27 -6.16 -33.69
N VAL A 650 -15.75 -5.43 -32.71
CA VAL A 650 -16.08 -4.03 -32.42
C VAL A 650 -15.06 -3.10 -33.09
N SER A 651 -15.28 -2.77 -34.35
CA SER A 651 -14.51 -1.79 -35.14
C SER A 651 -14.96 -0.34 -34.91
N ALA A 652 -15.30 0.06 -33.69
CA ALA A 652 -15.71 1.43 -33.38
C ALA A 652 -15.26 1.91 -32.03
N CYS A 653 -13.91 2.02 -31.83
CA CYS A 653 -13.37 2.83 -30.74
C CYS A 653 -12.50 3.95 -31.35
N PRO A 654 -12.77 5.26 -31.10
CA PRO A 654 -12.13 6.40 -31.81
C PRO A 654 -10.65 6.64 -31.49
N TYR A 655 -9.98 5.80 -30.70
CA TYR A 655 -8.59 6.00 -30.25
C TYR A 655 -7.62 4.85 -30.55
N ALA A 656 -7.95 3.89 -31.39
CA ALA A 656 -7.02 2.85 -31.82
C ALA A 656 -6.34 3.25 -33.12
N VAL A 657 -5.03 3.47 -33.06
CA VAL A 657 -4.15 3.69 -34.23
C VAL A 657 -4.20 2.46 -35.13
N VAL A 658 -4.68 2.67 -36.35
CA VAL A 658 -4.87 1.70 -37.42
C VAL A 658 -3.52 1.09 -37.82
N GLN A 659 -3.34 -0.20 -37.59
CA GLN A 659 -2.46 -1.02 -38.44
C GLN A 659 -3.37 -1.99 -39.21
N SER A 660 -3.54 -1.69 -40.47
CA SER A 660 -4.33 -2.44 -41.43
C SER A 660 -3.64 -3.75 -41.81
N THR A 661 -4.21 -4.88 -41.35
CA THR A 661 -4.04 -6.15 -42.05
C THR A 661 -5.42 -6.68 -42.39
N ASN A 662 -5.65 -7.11 -43.65
CA ASN A 662 -6.87 -7.65 -44.18
C ASN A 662 -7.38 -8.88 -43.40
N SER A 663 -8.11 -8.68 -42.31
CA SER A 663 -8.90 -9.72 -41.67
C SER A 663 -10.39 -9.41 -41.84
N LYS A 664 -11.16 -10.40 -42.25
CA LYS A 664 -12.61 -10.33 -42.30
C LYS A 664 -13.13 -9.89 -40.93
N ASN A 665 -13.90 -8.81 -40.85
CA ASN A 665 -14.60 -8.40 -39.65
C ASN A 665 -15.58 -9.53 -39.27
N GLU A 666 -15.28 -10.24 -38.17
CA GLU A 666 -16.20 -11.22 -37.60
C GLU A 666 -17.40 -10.49 -37.01
N THR A 667 -18.59 -11.02 -37.22
CA THR A 667 -19.81 -10.46 -36.61
C THR A 667 -19.81 -10.77 -35.09
N LEU A 668 -20.44 -9.92 -34.28
CA LEU A 668 -20.58 -10.14 -32.85
C LEU A 668 -21.23 -11.51 -32.56
N THR A 669 -22.17 -11.93 -33.40
CA THR A 669 -22.81 -13.24 -33.31
C THR A 669 -21.82 -14.40 -33.49
N GLU A 670 -20.89 -14.31 -34.43
CA GLU A 670 -19.85 -15.34 -34.61
C GLU A 670 -18.87 -15.38 -33.43
N SER A 671 -18.53 -14.22 -32.87
CA SER A 671 -17.72 -14.10 -31.68
C SER A 671 -18.39 -14.73 -30.46
N LEU A 672 -19.67 -14.46 -30.25
CA LEU A 672 -20.44 -15.06 -29.15
C LEU A 672 -20.60 -16.57 -29.32
N GLN A 673 -20.78 -17.05 -30.58
CA GLN A 673 -20.84 -18.50 -30.87
C GLN A 673 -19.54 -19.21 -30.55
N LYS A 674 -18.36 -18.56 -30.77
CA LYS A 674 -17.05 -19.12 -30.37
C LYS A 674 -16.94 -19.24 -28.86
N LEU A 675 -17.31 -18.18 -28.12
CA LEU A 675 -17.30 -18.19 -26.66
C LEU A 675 -18.23 -19.28 -26.10
N PHE A 676 -19.38 -19.49 -26.74
CA PHE A 676 -20.33 -20.54 -26.38
C PHE A 676 -19.77 -21.95 -26.61
N ASN A 677 -19.12 -22.18 -27.76
CA ASN A 677 -18.52 -23.49 -28.11
C ASN A 677 -17.38 -23.85 -27.14
N LEU A 678 -16.67 -22.87 -26.61
CA LEU A 678 -15.61 -23.04 -25.59
C LEU A 678 -16.15 -23.15 -24.16
N LYS A 679 -17.48 -23.12 -23.98
CA LYS A 679 -18.14 -23.21 -22.68
C LYS A 679 -17.80 -22.11 -21.69
N ILE A 680 -17.35 -20.94 -22.17
CA ILE A 680 -16.98 -19.80 -21.33
C ILE A 680 -18.13 -19.32 -20.47
N PHE A 681 -19.34 -19.27 -21.03
CA PHE A 681 -20.54 -18.91 -20.28
C PHE A 681 -20.87 -19.90 -19.15
N GLU A 682 -20.61 -21.20 -19.36
CA GLU A 682 -20.77 -22.21 -18.30
C GLU A 682 -19.80 -21.95 -17.14
N VAL A 683 -18.55 -21.62 -17.48
CA VAL A 683 -17.51 -21.29 -16.50
C VAL A 683 -17.88 -20.02 -15.69
N LEU A 684 -18.36 -18.98 -16.38
CA LEU A 684 -18.75 -17.73 -15.73
C LEU A 684 -19.96 -17.91 -14.80
N LEU A 685 -20.99 -18.65 -15.24
CA LEU A 685 -22.17 -18.89 -14.40
C LEU A 685 -21.85 -19.83 -13.23
N ALA A 686 -21.03 -20.84 -13.45
CA ALA A 686 -20.56 -21.69 -12.35
C ALA A 686 -19.77 -20.85 -11.31
N GLY A 687 -18.88 -19.97 -11.79
CA GLY A 687 -18.14 -19.05 -10.93
C GLY A 687 -19.01 -18.04 -10.18
N LEU A 688 -20.09 -17.55 -10.79
CA LEU A 688 -21.01 -16.60 -10.14
C LEU A 688 -21.68 -17.18 -8.89
N TYR A 689 -21.92 -18.49 -8.87
CA TYR A 689 -22.54 -19.21 -7.75
C TYR A 689 -21.53 -20.05 -6.96
N ASP A 690 -20.24 -19.76 -7.10
CA ASP A 690 -19.20 -20.41 -6.32
C ASP A 690 -19.31 -20.07 -4.82
N CYS A 691 -18.94 -21.02 -3.95
CA CYS A 691 -18.91 -20.79 -2.51
C CYS A 691 -17.80 -19.82 -2.10
N ASP A 692 -16.75 -19.74 -2.90
CA ASP A 692 -15.65 -18.81 -2.67
C ASP A 692 -16.00 -17.41 -3.20
N ARG A 693 -16.22 -16.51 -2.29
CA ARG A 693 -16.66 -15.14 -2.59
C ARG A 693 -15.78 -14.39 -3.61
N PRO A 694 -14.42 -14.45 -3.58
CA PRO A 694 -13.60 -13.81 -4.60
C PRO A 694 -13.84 -14.36 -6.01
N VAL A 695 -14.16 -15.65 -6.13
CA VAL A 695 -14.52 -16.30 -7.40
C VAL A 695 -15.84 -15.75 -7.93
N ALA A 696 -16.86 -15.71 -7.07
CA ALA A 696 -18.18 -15.17 -7.43
C ALA A 696 -18.11 -13.69 -7.82
N GLN A 697 -17.33 -12.90 -7.11
CA GLN A 697 -17.11 -11.48 -7.40
C GLN A 697 -16.43 -11.27 -8.76
N LYS A 698 -15.38 -12.04 -9.07
CA LYS A 698 -14.69 -11.96 -10.36
C LYS A 698 -15.61 -12.36 -11.51
N ALA A 699 -16.36 -13.44 -11.36
CA ALA A 699 -17.33 -13.89 -12.36
C ALA A 699 -18.44 -12.85 -12.59
N CYS A 700 -18.96 -12.25 -11.53
CA CYS A 700 -19.98 -11.20 -11.59
C CYS A 700 -19.47 -9.98 -12.39
N THR A 701 -18.25 -9.51 -12.10
CA THR A 701 -17.65 -8.38 -12.81
C THR A 701 -17.52 -8.64 -14.32
N ILE A 702 -17.06 -9.84 -14.71
CA ILE A 702 -16.94 -10.23 -16.12
C ILE A 702 -18.31 -10.28 -16.79
N LEU A 703 -19.31 -10.85 -16.10
CA LEU A 703 -20.69 -10.95 -16.64
C LEU A 703 -21.34 -9.58 -16.81
N ILE A 704 -21.11 -8.62 -15.91
CA ILE A 704 -21.60 -7.24 -16.06
C ILE A 704 -21.01 -6.58 -17.32
N SER A 705 -19.69 -6.67 -17.51
CA SER A 705 -19.03 -6.13 -18.69
C SER A 705 -19.56 -6.77 -19.98
N LEU A 706 -19.79 -8.07 -19.97
CA LEU A 706 -20.32 -8.82 -21.11
C LEU A 706 -21.79 -8.45 -21.40
N LYS A 707 -22.61 -8.31 -20.35
CA LYS A 707 -24.02 -7.87 -20.44
C LYS A 707 -24.12 -6.50 -21.11
N GLN A 708 -23.25 -5.55 -20.76
CA GLN A 708 -23.22 -4.23 -21.40
C GLN A 708 -22.96 -4.34 -22.89
N VAL A 709 -21.94 -5.07 -23.34
CA VAL A 709 -21.60 -5.24 -24.74
C VAL A 709 -22.76 -5.90 -25.53
N ILE A 710 -23.40 -6.90 -24.93
CA ILE A 710 -24.51 -7.63 -25.60
C ILE A 710 -25.79 -6.76 -25.71
N LEU A 711 -26.06 -5.93 -24.70
CA LEU A 711 -27.26 -5.09 -24.68
C LEU A 711 -27.15 -3.85 -25.57
N GLU A 712 -25.92 -3.30 -25.76
CA GLU A 712 -25.70 -2.17 -26.67
C GLU A 712 -25.96 -2.51 -28.13
N ASP A 713 -25.75 -3.76 -28.57
CA ASP A 713 -25.92 -4.22 -29.95
C ASP A 713 -27.19 -5.10 -30.16
N ARG A 714 -28.15 -5.04 -29.27
CA ARG A 714 -29.32 -5.93 -29.21
C ARG A 714 -30.14 -5.98 -30.52
N GLU A 715 -30.23 -4.87 -31.26
CA GLU A 715 -31.00 -4.79 -32.53
C GLU A 715 -30.29 -5.51 -33.69
N ALA A 716 -28.98 -5.66 -33.64
CA ALA A 716 -28.19 -6.31 -34.71
C ALA A 716 -27.98 -7.82 -34.45
N LEU A 717 -28.30 -8.33 -33.28
CA LEU A 717 -28.02 -9.70 -32.89
C LEU A 717 -29.15 -10.66 -33.25
N ASN A 718 -28.90 -11.53 -34.24
CA ASN A 718 -29.77 -12.69 -34.53
C ASN A 718 -29.27 -13.92 -33.76
N LEU A 719 -29.56 -13.98 -32.45
CA LEU A 719 -29.08 -15.02 -31.54
C LEU A 719 -29.93 -16.30 -31.49
N LYS A 720 -30.82 -16.50 -32.50
CA LYS A 720 -31.61 -17.73 -32.65
C LYS A 720 -30.69 -18.94 -32.85
N GLY A 721 -30.33 -19.62 -31.77
CA GLY A 721 -29.47 -20.80 -31.81
C GLY A 721 -28.51 -20.97 -30.61
N LEU A 722 -28.31 -19.91 -29.82
CA LEU A 722 -27.56 -19.99 -28.58
C LEU A 722 -28.48 -20.35 -27.40
N THR A 723 -29.07 -21.56 -27.49
CA THR A 723 -29.94 -22.08 -26.43
C THR A 723 -29.15 -23.04 -25.52
N TRP A 724 -29.24 -22.82 -24.22
CA TRP A 724 -28.64 -23.71 -23.25
C TRP A 724 -29.52 -24.90 -22.90
N ALA A 725 -28.84 -26.03 -22.66
CA ALA A 725 -29.53 -27.22 -22.17
C ALA A 725 -30.11 -26.95 -20.77
N PRO A 726 -31.38 -27.38 -20.51
CA PRO A 726 -32.05 -27.17 -19.22
C PRO A 726 -31.27 -27.70 -18.00
N ASP A 727 -30.42 -28.70 -18.18
CA ASP A 727 -29.63 -29.32 -17.13
C ASP A 727 -28.55 -28.42 -16.54
N ILE A 728 -27.99 -27.48 -17.31
CA ILE A 728 -26.94 -26.55 -16.85
C ILE A 728 -27.59 -25.44 -16.03
N LEU A 729 -28.70 -24.90 -16.52
CA LEU A 729 -29.49 -23.89 -15.80
C LEU A 729 -30.04 -24.45 -14.48
N SER A 730 -30.55 -25.70 -14.49
CA SER A 730 -31.06 -26.33 -13.26
C SER A 730 -29.96 -26.57 -12.22
N LYS A 731 -28.74 -26.90 -12.63
CA LYS A 731 -27.58 -27.04 -11.72
C LYS A 731 -27.15 -25.71 -11.12
N CYS A 732 -27.14 -24.63 -11.89
CA CYS A 732 -26.81 -23.29 -11.41
C CYS A 732 -27.88 -22.73 -10.46
N PHE A 733 -29.16 -22.94 -10.75
CA PHE A 733 -30.26 -22.38 -9.96
C PHE A 733 -30.78 -23.30 -8.83
N SER A 734 -30.55 -24.61 -8.86
CA SER A 734 -31.04 -25.53 -7.82
C SER A 734 -30.31 -25.44 -6.48
N LYS A 735 -29.08 -24.96 -6.47
CA LYS A 735 -28.30 -24.83 -5.24
C LYS A 735 -28.68 -23.64 -4.35
N HIS A 736 -29.36 -22.63 -4.85
CA HIS A 736 -29.60 -21.38 -4.12
C HIS A 736 -30.99 -20.75 -4.29
N SER A 737 -32.03 -21.56 -4.12
CA SER A 737 -33.45 -21.13 -4.17
C SER A 737 -33.85 -20.06 -3.13
N LYS A 738 -32.94 -19.51 -2.32
CA LYS A 738 -33.25 -18.50 -1.29
C LYS A 738 -32.66 -17.11 -1.54
N MET A 739 -31.81 -16.91 -2.54
CA MET A 739 -31.25 -15.59 -2.86
C MET A 739 -31.60 -15.21 -4.29
N ALA A 740 -32.39 -14.19 -4.42
CA ALA A 740 -32.63 -13.40 -5.63
C ALA A 740 -33.39 -14.08 -6.81
N VAL A 741 -34.69 -14.37 -6.60
CA VAL A 741 -35.65 -14.19 -7.68
C VAL A 741 -36.64 -13.13 -7.19
N CYS A 742 -36.40 -11.88 -7.50
CA CYS A 742 -37.45 -10.85 -7.46
C CYS A 742 -38.47 -11.14 -8.55
N GLY A 743 -39.60 -11.67 -8.12
CA GLY A 743 -40.91 -11.55 -8.71
C GLY A 743 -41.04 -11.93 -10.20
N GLY A 744 -41.52 -13.14 -10.45
CA GLY A 744 -42.29 -13.45 -11.67
C GLY A 744 -41.74 -14.53 -12.57
N THR A 745 -42.43 -15.64 -12.61
CA THR A 745 -42.45 -16.70 -13.66
C THR A 745 -41.33 -17.72 -13.70
N ASN A 746 -41.45 -18.72 -12.84
CA ASN A 746 -40.70 -19.99 -12.90
C ASN A 746 -41.05 -20.91 -14.09
N SER A 747 -41.85 -20.48 -15.06
CA SER A 747 -42.34 -21.36 -16.12
C SER A 747 -41.55 -21.26 -17.43
N SER A 748 -40.78 -20.23 -17.70
CA SER A 748 -40.00 -20.07 -18.92
C SER A 748 -38.63 -20.71 -18.89
N LEU A 749 -38.04 -20.89 -17.72
CA LEU A 749 -36.71 -21.47 -17.54
C LEU A 749 -36.62 -23.00 -17.75
N GLN A 750 -37.76 -23.72 -17.83
CA GLN A 750 -37.80 -25.14 -18.06
C GLN A 750 -37.60 -25.56 -19.53
N ALA A 751 -37.61 -24.61 -20.49
CA ALA A 751 -37.57 -24.89 -21.92
C ALA A 751 -36.23 -24.55 -22.62
N GLY A 752 -35.17 -24.17 -21.93
CA GLY A 752 -33.91 -23.72 -22.53
C GLY A 752 -33.97 -22.24 -22.90
N GLY A 753 -33.37 -21.34 -22.11
CA GLY A 753 -33.42 -19.89 -22.35
C GLY A 753 -32.33 -19.41 -23.32
N ASP A 754 -32.62 -18.35 -24.06
CA ASP A 754 -31.64 -17.61 -24.85
C ASP A 754 -30.62 -16.87 -23.90
N LEU A 755 -29.37 -16.74 -24.30
CA LEU A 755 -28.30 -16.05 -23.56
C LEU A 755 -28.72 -14.65 -23.12
N VAL A 756 -29.36 -13.89 -24.02
CA VAL A 756 -29.83 -12.52 -23.75
C VAL A 756 -30.92 -12.51 -22.68
N GLU A 757 -31.83 -13.46 -22.75
CA GLU A 757 -32.89 -13.59 -21.74
C GLU A 757 -32.32 -13.90 -20.35
N ILE A 758 -31.37 -14.82 -20.26
CA ILE A 758 -30.73 -15.17 -19.01
C ILE A 758 -29.98 -13.99 -18.41
N LEU A 759 -29.16 -13.28 -19.20
CA LEU A 759 -28.41 -12.11 -18.73
C LEU A 759 -29.35 -10.94 -18.36
N SER A 760 -30.52 -10.83 -18.97
CA SER A 760 -31.49 -9.80 -18.62
C SER A 760 -32.23 -10.08 -17.31
N ILE A 761 -32.44 -11.36 -16.97
CA ILE A 761 -33.10 -11.77 -15.72
C ILE A 761 -32.16 -11.67 -14.51
N LEU A 762 -30.85 -11.83 -14.73
CA LEU A 762 -29.85 -11.75 -13.66
C LEU A 762 -29.66 -10.30 -13.20
N ASP A 763 -29.98 -10.02 -11.93
CA ASP A 763 -29.67 -8.76 -11.26
C ASP A 763 -28.21 -8.76 -10.76
N LEU A 764 -27.30 -8.63 -11.73
CA LEU A 764 -25.85 -8.70 -11.46
C LEU A 764 -25.36 -7.52 -10.63
N GLU A 765 -25.98 -6.35 -10.74
CA GLU A 765 -25.62 -5.14 -10.02
C GLU A 765 -25.90 -5.30 -8.51
N THR A 766 -27.07 -5.82 -8.15
CA THR A 766 -27.39 -6.13 -6.74
C THR A 766 -26.51 -7.26 -6.20
N MET A 767 -26.21 -8.28 -7.02
CA MET A 767 -25.29 -9.35 -6.63
C MET A 767 -23.88 -8.81 -6.39
N GLN A 768 -23.38 -7.93 -7.25
CA GLN A 768 -22.08 -7.31 -7.09
C GLN A 768 -22.01 -6.53 -5.76
N GLN A 769 -23.00 -5.68 -5.49
CA GLN A 769 -23.09 -4.95 -4.22
C GLN A 769 -23.09 -5.88 -3.00
N ALA A 770 -23.78 -7.01 -3.08
CA ALA A 770 -23.82 -8.00 -2.00
C ALA A 770 -22.46 -8.71 -1.85
N LEU A 771 -21.77 -9.00 -2.95
CA LEU A 771 -20.45 -9.62 -2.96
C LEU A 771 -19.31 -8.64 -2.55
N GLU A 772 -19.48 -7.36 -2.75
CA GLU A 772 -18.52 -6.32 -2.34
C GLU A 772 -18.60 -6.02 -0.83
N ARG A 773 -19.71 -6.33 -0.18
CA ARG A 773 -19.82 -6.18 1.27
C ARG A 773 -18.81 -7.08 1.96
N SER A 774 -17.96 -6.50 2.82
CA SER A 774 -16.94 -7.24 3.58
C SER A 774 -17.56 -8.38 4.40
N SER A 775 -16.83 -9.46 4.63
CA SER A 775 -17.21 -10.49 5.62
C SER A 775 -17.42 -9.86 7.01
N ASP A 776 -16.63 -8.85 7.33
CA ASP A 776 -16.76 -8.02 8.52
C ASP A 776 -18.10 -7.29 8.58
N TYR A 777 -18.83 -7.16 7.46
CA TYR A 777 -20.16 -6.56 7.45
C TYR A 777 -21.19 -7.41 8.23
N ILE A 778 -21.03 -8.73 8.24
CA ILE A 778 -21.89 -9.62 9.02
C ILE A 778 -21.57 -9.50 10.51
N GLU A 779 -20.27 -9.48 10.84
CA GLU A 779 -19.76 -9.30 12.23
C GLU A 779 -19.95 -7.87 12.74
N ASN A 780 -19.88 -6.89 11.84
CA ASN A 780 -20.10 -5.47 12.14
C ASN A 780 -21.47 -4.95 11.65
N SER A 781 -22.43 -5.84 11.43
CA SER A 781 -23.80 -5.41 11.10
C SER A 781 -24.32 -4.50 12.20
N PRO A 782 -24.80 -3.27 11.87
CA PRO A 782 -25.33 -2.38 12.89
C PRO A 782 -26.44 -3.02 13.71
N ARG A 783 -27.27 -3.86 13.09
CA ARG A 783 -28.32 -4.62 13.77
C ARG A 783 -27.74 -5.64 14.76
N SER A 784 -26.72 -6.41 14.33
CA SER A 784 -26.04 -7.37 15.21
C SER A 784 -25.39 -6.66 16.38
N LEU A 785 -24.67 -5.56 16.13
CA LEU A 785 -24.08 -4.73 17.18
C LEU A 785 -25.10 -4.24 18.20
N LEU A 786 -26.27 -3.73 17.75
CA LEU A 786 -27.33 -3.28 18.65
C LEU A 786 -27.93 -4.45 19.45
N GLN A 787 -28.09 -5.62 18.82
CA GLN A 787 -28.56 -6.84 19.50
C GLN A 787 -27.55 -7.35 20.52
N ASP A 788 -26.23 -7.32 20.20
CA ASP A 788 -25.16 -7.74 21.12
C ASP A 788 -25.12 -6.85 22.36
N ILE A 789 -25.30 -5.54 22.22
CA ILE A 789 -25.37 -4.61 23.37
C ILE A 789 -26.57 -4.96 24.25
N LEU A 790 -27.73 -5.28 23.67
CA LEU A 790 -28.94 -5.65 24.45
C LEU A 790 -28.81 -7.03 25.09
N ALA A 791 -28.20 -8.01 24.38
CA ALA A 791 -27.99 -9.36 24.92
C ALA A 791 -26.97 -9.40 26.07
N ALA A 792 -25.99 -8.52 26.06
CA ALA A 792 -25.00 -8.42 27.13
C ALA A 792 -25.60 -8.04 28.47
N THR A 793 -26.74 -7.35 28.48
CA THR A 793 -27.47 -6.96 29.71
C THR A 793 -28.38 -8.06 30.25
N GLU A 794 -28.76 -9.05 29.42
CA GLU A 794 -29.64 -10.16 29.86
C GLU A 794 -28.88 -11.34 30.50
N THR A 795 -27.52 -11.39 30.34
CA THR A 795 -26.69 -12.53 30.77
C THR A 795 -25.71 -12.18 31.88
N THR A 796 -26.23 -11.81 33.08
CA THR A 796 -25.34 -11.53 34.23
C THR A 796 -24.89 -12.77 35.00
N GLU A 797 -25.30 -14.01 34.69
CA GLU A 797 -24.95 -15.17 35.51
C GLU A 797 -24.24 -16.35 34.83
N ASP A 798 -24.16 -16.47 33.49
CA ASP A 798 -23.71 -17.74 32.88
C ASP A 798 -22.48 -17.71 31.94
N ASN A 799 -21.85 -16.57 31.65
CA ASN A 799 -20.74 -16.51 30.66
C ASN A 799 -19.36 -16.20 31.23
N ALA A 800 -19.03 -16.77 32.41
CA ALA A 800 -17.63 -16.71 32.90
C ALA A 800 -16.70 -17.80 32.35
N ILE A 801 -17.15 -18.63 31.41
CA ILE A 801 -16.36 -19.73 30.83
C ILE A 801 -16.57 -19.70 29.31
N ASP A 802 -15.80 -18.94 28.58
CA ASP A 802 -15.35 -19.23 27.22
C ASP A 802 -14.56 -18.04 26.64
N CYS A 803 -13.32 -17.89 27.11
CA CYS A 803 -12.28 -17.16 26.39
C CYS A 803 -11.00 -17.97 26.46
N TYR A 804 -10.81 -18.86 25.52
CA TYR A 804 -9.49 -19.38 25.13
C TYR A 804 -9.40 -19.46 23.61
#